data_4fd846b5103e7ff2c64434350f9c87d3
#
_entry.id   4fd846b5103e7ff2c64434350f9c87d3
#
_cell.length_a   1.000
_cell.length_b   1.000
_cell.length_c   1.000
_cell.angle_alpha   90.00
_cell.angle_beta   90.00
_cell.angle_gamma   90.00
#
_symmetry.space_group_name_H-M   'P 1'
#
loop_
_entity.id
_entity.type
_entity.pdbx_description
1 polymer ?
#
loop_
_entity_poly.entity_id
_entity_poly.type
_entity_poly.pdbx_seq_one_letter_code
_entity_poly.pdbx_strand_id
1 'polypeptide(L)'
;MPTNTRESGLETLIIDWLTTKNGYEQGISSDYNREYAVDEPRLFRFLETTQLEQMAKLGIADSDLKRAQFLDCLRGEIAKRGVIDVLRRGFKIYPADLVMFYVTPSEKNPTAGKQFVQNIFSVTRQLAYSTDNTKLALDFAIFINGLPVITCELKNQLTKQDVEDAVYQYQTDRDPKELLFQFKRCMVHFAVDDVRIKFCTKLEGKKSWFLPFDKGYNDGAGNPPNPDGIMTDYLWKEILTKTELAGIIENYAQAVEEKDEDTGKIGYKQIFPRYHQLTAVKSLLAHVRENGVGQKYLIQHSAGSGKSNSIAWLAHQLVGLEVGGVNIIDSVIVVTDRVNLDKQIKNTIKQFAQVGNIVAWAQASGDLRSAITNGKKIIITTVHKFPFILDDIGTAHKNSRFAIIIDEAHSSQSGSMSAQMNLALGGDYDPDADIEDKINALVEGRKMLANASYFAFTATPKNKTLEMFGVPVTQPDGSVKHYPFHNYSMKQAIQEGFIRDVLQYYTPIKSYYKLIKTLADDPQFDRKKAQKKLRKFVESDAFPISVKADIMVTHFHEQVIARGKIGGKARAMVVTGGIDRAIEYYYAICRCLEERKSPYKAIVAFSGEKEYGGENVTETSINGFPGNLIEKTFKKEPYRFLVVADKFQTGYDEPLLHTMYVDKILSDIKAVQTLSRLNRAHPQKDETFVLDFANDPEDIQEAFSRYYRTTILSGEIDPNKLYDLIADMEKHEVYTQHHVDSFVELYLGNAGRDKLDPLLDVCANLYKTLEEDAQIIFKASAKGFARTYAFLGAILPYGNPEWEKLYIFLRLLLPKLPSPIEEDLSAGILEAIDLDSYRTEAKAQMSIVLEDADAEVDPVPTGGIGGKSEAELDLFSSILNVFNEKYAKFFTDPDKTQQDIRYAAKKTSQDEKYQNAMRNSDKQEARTESDRALQAIMFNMLSDNMELFKLFNDNPEFRKELADMVFSTTYNVDGKPLENDAVI
;
A
#
# COMPACT_ATOMS: atom_id res chain seq x y z
N MET A 1 -34.35 -0.80 33.31
CA MET A 1 -34.53 0.62 33.54
C MET A 1 -35.03 1.20 32.21
N PRO A 2 -35.93 2.21 32.18
CA PRO A 2 -36.29 2.81 30.91
C PRO A 2 -35.07 3.45 30.29
N THR A 3 -34.75 3.09 29.08
CA THR A 3 -33.58 3.59 28.32
C THR A 3 -33.77 5.09 28.09
N ASN A 4 -32.91 5.93 28.68
CA ASN A 4 -32.93 7.36 28.38
C ASN A 4 -32.36 7.54 26.97
N THR A 5 -33.21 7.82 26.00
CA THR A 5 -32.90 7.98 24.58
C THR A 5 -32.29 9.34 24.24
N ARG A 6 -32.07 10.23 25.21
CA ARG A 6 -31.45 11.54 25.02
C ARG A 6 -29.93 11.42 25.03
N GLU A 7 -29.23 12.40 24.49
CA GLU A 7 -27.77 12.55 24.55
C GLU A 7 -27.22 12.40 25.97
N SER A 8 -27.91 12.97 26.96
CA SER A 8 -27.64 12.80 28.39
C SER A 8 -27.67 11.35 28.89
N GLY A 9 -28.34 10.44 28.15
CA GLY A 9 -28.36 9.01 28.48
C GLY A 9 -27.03 8.33 28.15
N LEU A 10 -26.47 8.63 26.95
CA LEU A 10 -25.16 8.12 26.54
C LEU A 10 -24.04 8.69 27.44
N GLU A 11 -24.09 10.00 27.71
CA GLU A 11 -23.16 10.65 28.65
C GLU A 11 -23.16 9.95 30.01
N THR A 12 -24.34 9.75 30.62
CA THR A 12 -24.46 9.10 31.93
C THR A 12 -23.92 7.69 31.90
N LEU A 13 -24.22 6.91 30.86
CA LEU A 13 -23.73 5.54 30.71
C LEU A 13 -22.17 5.49 30.68
N ILE A 14 -21.57 6.39 29.93
CA ILE A 14 -20.08 6.47 29.82
C ILE A 14 -19.48 6.88 31.16
N ILE A 15 -19.99 7.92 31.79
CA ILE A 15 -19.48 8.42 33.08
C ILE A 15 -19.63 7.37 34.18
N ASP A 16 -20.79 6.70 34.27
CA ASP A 16 -21.03 5.62 35.23
C ASP A 16 -20.04 4.46 35.01
N TRP A 17 -19.77 4.08 33.77
CA TRP A 17 -18.81 3.03 33.46
C TRP A 17 -17.38 3.45 33.87
N LEU A 18 -16.95 4.65 33.47
CA LEU A 18 -15.60 5.16 33.79
C LEU A 18 -15.38 5.22 35.32
N THR A 19 -16.38 5.67 36.06
CA THR A 19 -16.27 5.81 37.53
C THR A 19 -16.39 4.48 38.26
N THR A 20 -17.40 3.65 37.92
CA THR A 20 -17.70 2.43 38.68
C THR A 20 -16.87 1.22 38.24
N LYS A 21 -16.51 1.09 36.98
CA LYS A 21 -15.76 -0.04 36.38
C LYS A 21 -14.29 0.27 36.19
N ASN A 22 -13.98 1.43 35.59
CA ASN A 22 -12.59 1.81 35.34
C ASN A 22 -11.94 2.52 36.55
N GLY A 23 -12.73 2.88 37.58
CA GLY A 23 -12.24 3.49 38.84
C GLY A 23 -11.72 4.92 38.65
N TYR A 24 -12.27 5.67 37.72
CA TYR A 24 -12.01 7.10 37.57
C TYR A 24 -12.68 7.87 38.70
N GLU A 25 -12.09 8.98 39.07
CA GLU A 25 -12.77 9.95 39.93
C GLU A 25 -13.69 10.84 39.13
N GLN A 26 -14.89 11.07 39.62
CA GLN A 26 -15.76 12.07 39.02
C GLN A 26 -15.32 13.47 39.45
N GLY A 27 -14.95 14.29 38.48
CA GLY A 27 -14.65 15.70 38.68
C GLY A 27 -15.90 16.57 38.61
N ILE A 28 -15.79 17.79 39.13
CA ILE A 28 -16.80 18.84 38.96
C ILE A 28 -16.24 19.99 38.16
N SER A 29 -17.07 20.62 37.35
CA SER A 29 -16.66 21.70 36.43
C SER A 29 -16.05 22.91 37.15
N SER A 30 -16.40 23.15 38.43
CA SER A 30 -15.83 24.21 39.25
C SER A 30 -14.38 23.99 39.69
N ASP A 31 -13.90 22.74 39.66
CA ASP A 31 -12.50 22.39 39.97
C ASP A 31 -11.54 22.74 38.83
N TYR A 32 -12.11 22.93 37.63
CA TYR A 32 -11.34 23.27 36.44
C TYR A 32 -10.97 24.75 36.40
N ASN A 33 -9.68 25.01 36.47
CA ASN A 33 -9.13 26.35 36.32
C ASN A 33 -8.97 26.70 34.85
N ARG A 34 -9.82 27.60 34.30
CA ARG A 34 -9.89 27.98 32.89
C ARG A 34 -8.65 28.73 32.42
N GLU A 35 -8.03 29.52 33.32
CA GLU A 35 -6.83 30.31 32.98
C GLU A 35 -5.62 29.42 32.68
N TYR A 36 -5.53 28.30 33.36
CA TYR A 36 -4.41 27.35 33.22
C TYR A 36 -4.79 26.05 32.50
N ALA A 37 -6.07 25.85 32.23
CA ALA A 37 -6.65 24.64 31.66
C ALA A 37 -6.22 23.35 32.41
N VAL A 38 -6.41 23.33 33.73
CA VAL A 38 -6.08 22.20 34.61
C VAL A 38 -7.21 21.96 35.63
N ASP A 39 -7.38 20.74 36.08
CA ASP A 39 -8.15 20.38 37.28
C ASP A 39 -7.23 20.63 38.45
N GLU A 40 -7.30 21.84 39.01
CA GLU A 40 -6.32 22.36 39.95
C GLU A 40 -6.29 21.58 41.28
N PRO A 41 -7.44 21.25 41.91
CA PRO A 41 -7.43 20.48 43.17
C PRO A 41 -6.76 19.09 43.00
N ARG A 42 -7.00 18.39 41.84
CA ARG A 42 -6.41 17.07 41.60
C ARG A 42 -4.95 17.15 41.23
N LEU A 43 -4.52 18.23 40.54
CA LEU A 43 -3.12 18.46 40.25
C LEU A 43 -2.30 18.60 41.52
N PHE A 44 -2.71 19.50 42.41
CA PHE A 44 -1.97 19.73 43.66
C PHE A 44 -2.07 18.54 44.59
N ARG A 45 -3.22 17.88 44.73
CA ARG A 45 -3.35 16.65 45.52
C ARG A 45 -2.39 15.56 45.05
N PHE A 46 -2.25 15.33 43.75
CA PHE A 46 -1.28 14.39 43.20
C PHE A 46 0.15 14.75 43.61
N LEU A 47 0.54 16.00 43.36
CA LEU A 47 1.91 16.47 43.65
C LEU A 47 2.23 16.46 45.16
N GLU A 48 1.35 16.91 45.99
CA GLU A 48 1.51 16.97 47.46
C GLU A 48 1.51 15.58 48.08
N THR A 49 0.71 14.66 47.58
CA THR A 49 0.65 13.29 48.13
C THR A 49 1.88 12.47 47.70
N THR A 50 2.37 12.66 46.50
CA THR A 50 3.39 11.76 45.92
C THR A 50 4.81 12.35 45.94
N GLN A 51 4.96 13.69 46.09
CA GLN A 51 6.25 14.39 45.95
C GLN A 51 6.42 15.52 47.00
N LEU A 52 6.07 15.23 48.23
CA LEU A 52 6.05 16.22 49.32
C LEU A 52 7.36 17.03 49.44
N GLU A 53 8.52 16.36 49.33
CA GLU A 53 9.83 17.01 49.40
C GLU A 53 10.06 18.02 48.28
N GLN A 54 9.63 17.71 47.05
CA GLN A 54 9.78 18.62 45.90
C GLN A 54 8.81 19.79 46.04
N MET A 55 7.59 19.56 46.54
CA MET A 55 6.60 20.60 46.79
C MET A 55 7.05 21.54 47.91
N ALA A 56 7.68 21.01 48.97
CA ALA A 56 8.25 21.82 50.02
C ALA A 56 9.35 22.77 49.54
N LYS A 57 10.23 22.33 48.64
CA LYS A 57 11.25 23.18 48.01
C LYS A 57 10.65 24.39 47.27
N LEU A 58 9.48 24.21 46.71
CA LEU A 58 8.80 25.27 45.94
C LEU A 58 8.05 26.26 46.86
N GLY A 59 7.68 25.81 48.05
CA GLY A 59 6.95 26.64 49.06
C GLY A 59 5.60 27.13 48.55
N ILE A 60 4.90 26.29 47.78
CA ILE A 60 3.62 26.65 47.13
C ILE A 60 2.46 26.60 48.12
N ALA A 61 2.54 25.77 49.17
CA ALA A 61 1.46 25.56 50.13
C ALA A 61 1.07 26.84 50.89
N ASP A 62 2.03 27.73 51.08
CA ASP A 62 1.84 28.92 51.91
C ASP A 62 1.70 30.22 51.08
N SER A 63 1.59 30.18 49.78
CA SER A 63 1.58 31.37 48.93
C SER A 63 0.81 31.23 47.62
N ASP A 64 -0.34 31.89 47.51
CA ASP A 64 -1.12 31.94 46.25
C ASP A 64 -0.31 32.50 45.07
N LEU A 65 0.57 33.46 45.33
CA LEU A 65 1.46 34.01 44.28
C LEU A 65 2.41 32.93 43.72
N LYS A 66 3.02 32.13 44.59
CA LYS A 66 3.89 31.04 44.13
C LYS A 66 3.11 29.93 43.41
N ARG A 67 1.87 29.70 43.85
CA ARG A 67 0.95 28.78 43.23
C ARG A 67 0.62 29.23 41.79
N ALA A 68 0.28 30.49 41.60
CA ALA A 68 0.05 31.10 40.31
C ALA A 68 1.31 31.06 39.41
N GLN A 69 2.49 31.40 39.95
CA GLN A 69 3.78 31.29 39.21
C GLN A 69 4.07 29.86 38.78
N PHE A 70 3.81 28.85 39.58
CA PHE A 70 3.95 27.45 39.23
C PHE A 70 3.03 27.08 38.08
N LEU A 71 1.76 27.46 38.12
CA LEU A 71 0.78 27.21 37.07
C LEU A 71 1.14 27.90 35.77
N ASP A 72 1.66 29.12 35.83
CA ASP A 72 2.19 29.85 34.64
C ASP A 72 3.36 29.11 34.01
N CYS A 73 4.33 28.65 34.80
CA CYS A 73 5.45 27.86 34.31
C CYS A 73 4.98 26.55 33.68
N LEU A 74 4.07 25.83 34.33
CA LEU A 74 3.49 24.58 33.81
C LEU A 74 2.73 24.83 32.51
N ARG A 75 1.91 25.90 32.41
CA ARG A 75 1.23 26.32 31.19
C ARG A 75 2.24 26.57 30.07
N GLY A 76 3.34 27.27 30.35
CA GLY A 76 4.41 27.54 29.40
C GLY A 76 5.11 26.29 28.89
N GLU A 77 5.43 25.34 29.80
CA GLU A 77 6.04 24.06 29.43
C GLU A 77 5.10 23.19 28.59
N ILE A 78 3.81 23.12 28.91
CA ILE A 78 2.83 22.40 28.09
C ILE A 78 2.69 23.05 26.71
N ALA A 79 2.65 24.37 26.61
CA ALA A 79 2.60 25.06 25.32
C ALA A 79 3.82 24.75 24.45
N LYS A 80 5.00 24.64 25.05
CA LYS A 80 6.26 24.32 24.36
C LYS A 80 6.37 22.87 23.96
N ARG A 81 6.21 21.93 24.89
CA ARG A 81 6.51 20.50 24.75
C ARG A 81 5.26 19.65 24.48
N GLY A 82 4.09 20.12 24.89
CA GLY A 82 2.84 19.39 24.86
C GLY A 82 2.58 18.54 26.11
N VAL A 83 1.31 18.27 26.38
CA VAL A 83 0.86 17.50 27.56
C VAL A 83 1.45 16.10 27.61
N ILE A 84 1.56 15.42 26.44
CA ILE A 84 2.12 14.07 26.34
C ILE A 84 3.57 14.05 26.85
N ASP A 85 4.39 14.98 26.39
CA ASP A 85 5.80 15.02 26.77
C ASP A 85 5.98 15.44 28.24
N VAL A 86 5.15 16.36 28.74
CA VAL A 86 5.16 16.76 30.17
C VAL A 86 4.74 15.59 31.05
N LEU A 87 3.74 14.81 30.68
CA LEU A 87 3.38 13.57 31.41
C LEU A 87 4.54 12.57 31.43
N ARG A 88 5.16 12.29 30.27
CA ARG A 88 6.23 11.27 30.17
C ARG A 88 7.53 11.66 30.87
N ARG A 89 7.96 12.91 30.76
CA ARG A 89 9.30 13.36 31.16
C ARG A 89 9.30 14.27 32.36
N GLY A 90 8.11 14.53 32.89
CA GLY A 90 7.97 15.41 34.03
C GLY A 90 8.18 16.89 33.70
N PHE A 91 8.23 17.68 34.74
CA PHE A 91 8.29 19.14 34.70
C PHE A 91 9.39 19.65 35.66
N LYS A 92 10.33 20.43 35.12
CA LYS A 92 11.44 21.01 35.89
C LYS A 92 11.18 22.47 36.17
N ILE A 93 11.11 22.80 37.45
CA ILE A 93 11.03 24.18 37.94
C ILE A 93 11.99 24.33 39.13
N TYR A 94 13.06 25.13 38.94
CA TYR A 94 14.09 25.27 39.96
C TYR A 94 13.48 25.73 41.30
N PRO A 95 13.82 25.06 42.44
CA PRO A 95 14.80 23.98 42.60
C PRO A 95 14.21 22.56 42.58
N ALA A 96 13.03 22.33 42.03
CA ALA A 96 12.32 21.05 42.01
C ALA A 96 12.32 20.37 40.64
N ASP A 97 12.29 19.05 40.62
CA ASP A 97 12.08 18.21 39.47
C ASP A 97 10.84 17.32 39.76
N LEU A 98 9.75 17.51 38.98
CA LEU A 98 8.46 16.92 39.29
C LEU A 98 8.09 15.83 38.30
N VAL A 99 7.69 14.68 38.77
CA VAL A 99 7.07 13.62 37.99
C VAL A 99 5.61 13.96 37.80
N MET A 100 5.15 14.01 36.56
CA MET A 100 3.76 14.36 36.25
C MET A 100 2.87 13.15 36.01
N PHE A 101 3.47 11.97 35.85
CA PHE A 101 2.74 10.72 35.62
C PHE A 101 3.64 9.53 35.95
N TYR A 102 3.09 8.55 36.67
CA TYR A 102 3.74 7.26 36.94
C TYR A 102 3.34 6.22 35.91
N VAL A 103 4.37 5.63 35.29
CA VAL A 103 4.23 4.67 34.19
C VAL A 103 3.58 3.36 34.60
N THR A 104 3.08 2.61 33.61
CA THR A 104 2.51 1.27 33.84
C THR A 104 3.53 0.33 34.48
N PRO A 105 3.10 -0.56 35.41
CA PRO A 105 4.01 -1.47 36.08
C PRO A 105 4.63 -2.48 35.11
N SER A 106 5.91 -2.81 35.36
CA SER A 106 6.57 -3.94 34.69
C SER A 106 6.91 -5.02 35.74
N GLU A 107 7.07 -6.25 35.28
CA GLU A 107 7.40 -7.38 36.19
C GLU A 107 8.74 -7.19 36.89
N LYS A 108 9.70 -6.49 36.28
CA LYS A 108 11.00 -6.16 36.86
C LYS A 108 10.95 -5.04 37.90
N ASN A 109 9.88 -4.25 37.92
CA ASN A 109 9.77 -3.10 38.82
C ASN A 109 8.45 -3.14 39.62
N PRO A 110 8.38 -3.93 40.68
CA PRO A 110 7.18 -3.99 41.51
C PRO A 110 6.87 -2.66 42.21
N THR A 111 7.86 -1.75 42.37
CA THR A 111 7.65 -0.42 42.90
C THR A 111 6.82 0.44 41.95
N ALA A 112 6.98 0.27 40.66
CA ALA A 112 6.18 0.97 39.64
C ALA A 112 4.68 0.66 39.80
N GLY A 113 4.31 -0.57 40.21
CA GLY A 113 2.91 -0.92 40.49
C GLY A 113 2.30 -0.09 41.64
N LYS A 114 3.06 0.13 42.70
CA LYS A 114 2.63 0.97 43.83
C LYS A 114 2.53 2.45 43.43
N GLN A 115 3.43 2.91 42.57
CA GLN A 115 3.42 4.28 42.06
C GLN A 115 2.29 4.51 41.06
N PHE A 116 2.05 3.57 40.15
CA PHE A 116 1.00 3.69 39.15
C PHE A 116 -0.40 3.91 39.76
N VAL A 117 -0.70 3.22 40.88
CA VAL A 117 -1.98 3.35 41.59
C VAL A 117 -2.18 4.75 42.16
N GLN A 118 -1.10 5.53 42.35
CA GLN A 118 -1.17 6.90 42.86
C GLN A 118 -1.59 7.92 41.77
N ASN A 119 -1.58 7.53 40.48
CA ASN A 119 -2.11 8.41 39.47
C ASN A 119 -3.62 8.64 39.63
N ILE A 120 -4.05 9.88 39.51
CA ILE A 120 -5.44 10.29 39.57
C ILE A 120 -6.00 10.40 38.15
N PHE A 121 -6.80 9.41 37.75
CA PHE A 121 -7.59 9.49 36.52
C PHE A 121 -8.96 10.05 36.88
N SER A 122 -9.36 11.15 36.24
CA SER A 122 -10.67 11.76 36.53
C SER A 122 -11.40 12.11 35.22
N VAL A 123 -12.74 12.12 35.32
CA VAL A 123 -13.64 12.52 34.24
C VAL A 123 -14.57 13.59 34.74
N THR A 124 -14.64 14.72 34.04
CA THR A 124 -15.51 15.85 34.37
C THR A 124 -16.53 16.03 33.25
N ARG A 125 -17.81 15.83 33.60
CA ARG A 125 -18.93 16.05 32.70
C ARG A 125 -19.31 17.51 32.62
N GLN A 126 -19.92 17.94 31.50
CA GLN A 126 -20.37 19.30 31.26
C GLN A 126 -19.32 20.33 31.66
N LEU A 127 -18.08 20.13 31.12
CA LEU A 127 -16.94 20.96 31.47
C LEU A 127 -17.07 22.37 30.90
N ALA A 128 -17.31 23.35 31.72
CA ALA A 128 -17.31 24.75 31.35
C ALA A 128 -15.89 25.28 31.14
N TYR A 129 -15.43 25.35 29.89
CA TYR A 129 -14.02 25.54 29.53
C TYR A 129 -13.63 26.98 29.18
N SER A 130 -14.59 27.80 28.71
CA SER A 130 -14.32 29.16 28.23
C SER A 130 -14.17 30.18 29.35
N THR A 131 -13.22 31.08 29.21
CA THR A 131 -13.04 32.26 30.07
C THR A 131 -14.03 33.34 29.74
N ASP A 132 -14.39 33.51 28.46
CA ASP A 132 -15.22 34.60 27.97
C ASP A 132 -16.71 34.25 28.02
N ASN A 133 -17.08 32.98 27.81
CA ASN A 133 -18.47 32.54 27.84
C ASN A 133 -18.65 31.28 28.73
N THR A 134 -19.01 31.52 29.98
CA THR A 134 -19.17 30.47 31.00
C THR A 134 -20.30 29.47 30.72
N LYS A 135 -21.15 29.74 29.71
CA LYS A 135 -22.24 28.82 29.30
C LYS A 135 -21.75 27.74 28.31
N LEU A 136 -20.56 27.92 27.71
CA LEU A 136 -20.00 26.95 26.82
C LEU A 136 -19.41 25.78 27.61
N ALA A 137 -19.96 24.59 27.39
CA ALA A 137 -19.50 23.37 28.03
C ALA A 137 -19.24 22.26 27.01
N LEU A 138 -18.28 21.38 27.33
CA LEU A 138 -18.05 20.11 26.66
C LEU A 138 -18.87 19.02 27.34
N ASP A 139 -19.27 17.99 26.64
CA ASP A 139 -19.99 16.88 27.24
C ASP A 139 -19.13 16.23 28.33
N PHE A 140 -17.87 15.87 28.04
CA PHE A 140 -16.93 15.54 29.09
C PHE A 140 -15.48 15.72 28.68
N ALA A 141 -14.61 15.81 29.68
CA ALA A 141 -13.15 15.75 29.50
C ALA A 141 -12.51 14.80 30.51
N ILE A 142 -11.41 14.16 30.10
CA ILE A 142 -10.61 13.27 30.93
C ILE A 142 -9.30 13.96 31.29
N PHE A 143 -8.95 13.84 32.55
CA PHE A 143 -7.72 14.38 33.12
C PHE A 143 -6.89 13.26 33.77
N ILE A 144 -5.58 13.41 33.71
CA ILE A 144 -4.63 12.58 34.45
C ILE A 144 -3.79 13.51 35.32
N ASN A 145 -3.84 13.27 36.65
CA ASN A 145 -3.13 14.09 37.62
C ASN A 145 -3.45 15.59 37.47
N GLY A 146 -4.70 15.92 37.13
CA GLY A 146 -5.17 17.29 36.88
C GLY A 146 -4.85 17.87 35.52
N LEU A 147 -4.07 17.19 34.65
CA LEU A 147 -3.78 17.63 33.29
C LEU A 147 -4.82 17.09 32.30
N PRO A 148 -5.39 17.93 31.39
CA PRO A 148 -6.37 17.48 30.42
C PRO A 148 -5.68 16.63 29.34
N VAL A 149 -6.24 15.44 29.06
CA VAL A 149 -5.68 14.53 28.02
C VAL A 149 -6.66 14.27 26.90
N ILE A 150 -7.96 14.24 27.18
CA ILE A 150 -9.02 13.93 26.20
C ILE A 150 -10.19 14.90 26.39
N THR A 151 -10.76 15.37 25.28
CA THR A 151 -12.09 15.99 25.25
C THR A 151 -13.03 15.16 24.40
N CYS A 152 -14.32 15.18 24.71
CA CYS A 152 -15.31 14.40 23.99
C CYS A 152 -16.60 15.19 23.80
N GLU A 153 -17.15 15.13 22.58
CA GLU A 153 -18.49 15.57 22.21
C GLU A 153 -19.30 14.36 21.81
N LEU A 154 -20.50 14.26 22.34
CA LEU A 154 -21.40 13.14 22.15
C LEU A 154 -22.61 13.51 21.31
N LYS A 155 -23.06 12.55 20.50
CA LYS A 155 -24.35 12.63 19.81
C LYS A 155 -25.08 11.31 19.94
N ASN A 156 -26.38 11.31 19.63
CA ASN A 156 -27.20 10.10 19.71
C ASN A 156 -28.13 10.05 18.51
N GLN A 157 -28.02 8.99 17.71
CA GLN A 157 -28.85 8.83 16.50
C GLN A 157 -30.35 8.76 16.81
N LEU A 158 -30.75 8.36 18.02
CA LEU A 158 -32.15 8.40 18.46
C LEU A 158 -32.70 9.83 18.53
N THR A 159 -31.81 10.84 18.61
CA THR A 159 -32.20 12.26 18.53
C THR A 159 -32.04 12.84 17.12
N LYS A 160 -31.76 12.00 16.12
CA LYS A 160 -31.46 12.37 14.72
C LYS A 160 -30.18 13.20 14.58
N GLN A 161 -29.22 13.01 15.47
CA GLN A 161 -27.89 13.59 15.42
C GLN A 161 -26.88 12.45 15.40
N ASP A 162 -25.80 12.63 14.64
CA ASP A 162 -24.76 11.64 14.46
C ASP A 162 -23.34 12.18 14.77
N VAL A 163 -22.33 11.36 14.55
CA VAL A 163 -20.94 11.73 14.78
C VAL A 163 -20.48 12.95 13.96
N GLU A 164 -21.09 13.21 12.80
CA GLU A 164 -20.76 14.39 11.99
C GLU A 164 -21.26 15.69 12.64
N ASP A 165 -22.37 15.64 13.37
CA ASP A 165 -22.84 16.79 14.17
C ASP A 165 -21.86 17.10 15.31
N ALA A 166 -21.28 16.08 15.95
CA ALA A 166 -20.24 16.29 16.96
C ALA A 166 -18.95 16.86 16.33
N VAL A 167 -18.57 16.38 15.14
CA VAL A 167 -17.45 16.95 14.35
C VAL A 167 -17.75 18.40 13.99
N TYR A 168 -18.96 18.69 13.50
CA TYR A 168 -19.37 20.05 13.16
C TYR A 168 -19.30 20.99 14.37
N GLN A 169 -19.70 20.51 15.54
CA GLN A 169 -19.63 21.26 16.80
C GLN A 169 -18.17 21.62 17.16
N TYR A 170 -17.21 20.69 17.00
CA TYR A 170 -15.79 20.99 17.15
C TYR A 170 -15.26 21.99 16.11
N GLN A 171 -15.78 21.96 14.90
CA GLN A 171 -15.34 22.81 13.80
C GLN A 171 -15.88 24.23 13.86
N THR A 172 -17.05 24.43 14.49
CA THR A 172 -17.77 25.72 14.48
C THR A 172 -17.90 26.37 15.86
N ASP A 173 -18.16 25.56 16.91
CA ASP A 173 -18.55 26.08 18.22
C ASP A 173 -17.39 26.03 19.23
N ARG A 174 -16.33 25.30 18.92
CA ARG A 174 -15.14 25.19 19.79
C ARG A 174 -14.01 26.03 19.22
N ASP A 175 -13.81 27.26 19.79
CA ASP A 175 -12.75 28.16 19.33
C ASP A 175 -11.36 27.55 19.61
N PRO A 176 -10.52 27.30 18.59
CA PRO A 176 -9.14 26.81 18.79
C PRO A 176 -8.24 27.76 19.57
N LYS A 177 -8.66 29.02 19.82
CA LYS A 177 -7.92 29.96 20.64
C LYS A 177 -8.10 29.73 22.13
N GLU A 178 -9.21 29.11 22.55
CA GLU A 178 -9.40 28.69 23.93
C GLU A 178 -8.27 27.78 24.38
N LEU A 179 -7.74 28.00 25.58
CA LEU A 179 -6.53 27.33 26.05
C LEU A 179 -6.65 25.80 26.01
N LEU A 180 -7.80 25.23 26.33
CA LEU A 180 -8.08 23.80 26.32
C LEU A 180 -7.92 23.20 24.90
N PHE A 181 -8.26 23.96 23.85
CA PHE A 181 -8.24 23.52 22.46
C PHE A 181 -6.97 23.91 21.72
N GLN A 182 -6.06 24.66 22.36
CA GLN A 182 -4.78 24.97 21.75
C GLN A 182 -3.99 23.69 21.46
N PHE A 183 -3.30 23.71 20.33
CA PHE A 183 -2.50 22.56 19.89
C PHE A 183 -1.53 22.07 20.97
N LYS A 184 -1.47 20.75 21.18
CA LYS A 184 -0.71 20.03 22.22
C LYS A 184 -1.26 20.16 23.64
N ARG A 185 -2.33 20.89 23.90
CA ARG A 185 -2.91 21.01 25.23
C ARG A 185 -3.62 19.74 25.68
N CYS A 186 -4.36 19.11 24.75
CA CYS A 186 -4.92 17.76 24.91
C CYS A 186 -4.22 16.79 23.97
N MET A 187 -4.26 15.50 24.28
CA MET A 187 -3.71 14.45 23.44
C MET A 187 -4.63 14.19 22.24
N VAL A 188 -5.95 14.20 22.46
CA VAL A 188 -6.94 13.87 21.42
C VAL A 188 -8.32 14.46 21.76
N HIS A 189 -9.08 14.76 20.72
CA HIS A 189 -10.47 15.21 20.77
C HIS A 189 -11.34 14.17 20.10
N PHE A 190 -12.29 13.58 20.80
CA PHE A 190 -13.20 12.56 20.28
C PHE A 190 -14.58 13.14 19.96
N ALA A 191 -15.13 12.76 18.82
CA ALA A 191 -16.53 12.90 18.45
C ALA A 191 -17.14 11.50 18.44
N VAL A 192 -18.22 11.27 19.20
CA VAL A 192 -18.75 9.94 19.44
C VAL A 192 -20.27 9.95 19.33
N ASP A 193 -20.81 8.96 18.62
CA ASP A 193 -22.21 8.57 18.73
C ASP A 193 -22.36 7.10 19.14
N ASP A 194 -23.55 6.56 19.11
CA ASP A 194 -23.83 5.17 19.48
C ASP A 194 -23.34 4.14 18.43
N VAL A 195 -22.97 4.60 17.23
CA VAL A 195 -22.56 3.76 16.09
C VAL A 195 -21.09 3.97 15.68
N ARG A 196 -20.58 5.22 15.74
CA ARG A 196 -19.26 5.61 15.20
C ARG A 196 -18.45 6.48 16.14
N ILE A 197 -17.13 6.43 15.98
CA ILE A 197 -16.16 7.28 16.68
C ILE A 197 -15.24 7.94 15.67
N LYS A 198 -15.04 9.25 15.83
CA LYS A 198 -14.01 10.00 15.13
C LYS A 198 -13.11 10.74 16.12
N PHE A 199 -11.87 11.00 15.72
CA PHE A 199 -10.93 11.75 16.54
C PHE A 199 -10.14 12.78 15.75
N CYS A 200 -9.68 13.80 16.44
CA CYS A 200 -8.81 14.85 15.92
C CYS A 200 -7.71 15.14 16.95
N THR A 201 -6.49 15.44 16.46
CA THR A 201 -5.35 15.79 17.33
C THR A 201 -4.98 17.26 17.28
N LYS A 202 -5.62 18.03 16.37
CA LYS A 202 -5.42 19.47 16.21
C LYS A 202 -6.70 20.14 15.73
N LEU A 203 -7.25 21.00 16.52
CA LEU A 203 -8.41 21.81 16.12
C LEU A 203 -7.96 23.07 15.36
N GLU A 204 -8.55 23.32 14.19
CA GLU A 204 -8.26 24.45 13.29
C GLU A 204 -9.58 25.03 12.73
N GLY A 205 -10.64 25.04 13.54
CA GLY A 205 -11.97 25.41 13.10
C GLY A 205 -12.47 24.49 11.97
N LYS A 206 -13.04 25.01 10.90
CA LYS A 206 -13.54 24.26 9.74
C LYS A 206 -12.49 23.40 9.03
N LYS A 207 -11.20 23.64 9.29
CA LYS A 207 -10.09 22.84 8.74
C LYS A 207 -9.70 21.67 9.63
N SER A 208 -10.30 21.51 10.79
CA SER A 208 -10.04 20.39 11.69
C SER A 208 -10.34 19.08 10.98
N TRP A 209 -9.35 18.17 10.97
CA TRP A 209 -9.46 16.91 10.26
C TRP A 209 -9.71 15.77 11.25
N PHE A 210 -10.93 15.26 11.22
CA PHE A 210 -11.37 14.14 12.04
C PHE A 210 -11.20 12.82 11.27
N LEU A 211 -10.58 11.85 11.92
CA LEU A 211 -10.30 10.51 11.41
C LEU A 211 -11.17 9.48 12.14
N PRO A 212 -11.63 8.42 11.48
CA PRO A 212 -12.35 7.33 12.13
C PRO A 212 -11.48 6.61 13.16
N PHE A 213 -12.12 6.15 14.25
CA PHE A 213 -11.53 5.28 15.29
C PHE A 213 -12.32 3.97 15.40
N ASP A 214 -13.05 3.60 14.36
CA ASP A 214 -13.91 2.43 14.31
C ASP A 214 -13.10 1.12 14.22
N LYS A 215 -13.71 0.02 14.70
CA LYS A 215 -13.10 -1.33 14.68
C LYS A 215 -12.93 -1.87 13.25
N GLY A 216 -13.78 -1.46 12.33
CA GLY A 216 -13.99 -2.09 11.04
C GLY A 216 -15.01 -3.24 11.13
N TYR A 217 -15.79 -3.42 10.05
CA TYR A 217 -16.78 -4.49 9.96
C TYR A 217 -16.83 -5.06 8.54
N ASN A 218 -16.78 -6.38 8.38
CA ASN A 218 -16.75 -7.07 7.09
C ASN A 218 -15.68 -6.51 6.13
N ASP A 219 -14.45 -6.34 6.64
CA ASP A 219 -13.33 -5.71 5.95
C ASP A 219 -13.61 -4.28 5.44
N GLY A 220 -14.66 -3.65 5.95
CA GLY A 220 -15.05 -2.27 5.65
C GLY A 220 -15.03 -1.36 6.87
N ALA A 221 -15.46 -0.12 6.68
CA ALA A 221 -15.58 0.87 7.73
C ALA A 221 -16.73 0.56 8.70
N GLY A 222 -16.72 1.24 9.86
CA GLY A 222 -17.75 1.16 10.89
C GLY A 222 -17.44 0.16 11.97
N ASN A 223 -18.42 -0.10 12.83
CA ASN A 223 -18.29 -1.01 13.96
C ASN A 223 -19.20 -2.23 13.78
N PRO A 224 -18.78 -3.43 14.24
CA PRO A 224 -19.67 -4.59 14.23
C PRO A 224 -20.87 -4.37 15.12
N PRO A 225 -22.06 -4.94 14.78
CA PRO A 225 -23.20 -4.96 15.67
C PRO A 225 -22.83 -5.54 17.03
N ASN A 226 -23.26 -4.87 18.10
CA ASN A 226 -23.00 -5.29 19.47
C ASN A 226 -24.33 -5.71 20.14
N PRO A 227 -24.65 -7.00 20.26
CA PRO A 227 -25.90 -7.47 20.85
C PRO A 227 -26.00 -7.16 22.35
N ASP A 228 -24.87 -6.98 23.04
CA ASP A 228 -24.78 -6.79 24.50
C ASP A 228 -24.60 -5.32 24.90
N GLY A 229 -24.63 -4.39 23.95
CA GLY A 229 -24.38 -2.98 24.24
C GLY A 229 -24.48 -2.05 23.04
N ILE A 230 -23.72 -0.98 23.11
CA ILE A 230 -23.61 0.05 22.06
C ILE A 230 -22.39 -0.29 21.21
N MET A 231 -22.46 -0.04 19.88
CA MET A 231 -21.39 -0.41 18.95
C MET A 231 -20.05 0.30 19.27
N THR A 232 -20.13 1.46 19.93
CA THR A 232 -18.96 2.29 20.32
C THR A 232 -18.49 2.07 21.75
N ASP A 233 -19.07 1.14 22.49
CA ASP A 233 -18.79 0.94 23.92
C ASP A 233 -17.36 0.49 24.21
N TYR A 234 -16.64 -0.05 23.25
CA TYR A 234 -15.22 -0.39 23.38
C TYR A 234 -14.35 0.84 23.70
N LEU A 235 -14.79 2.06 23.37
CA LEU A 235 -14.04 3.26 23.74
C LEU A 235 -13.87 3.33 25.25
N TRP A 236 -14.96 3.23 26.02
CA TRP A 236 -14.89 3.33 27.49
C TRP A 236 -14.65 2.00 28.19
N LYS A 237 -15.02 0.88 27.55
CA LYS A 237 -14.81 -0.46 28.13
C LYS A 237 -13.38 -0.98 27.94
N GLU A 238 -12.73 -0.65 26.83
CA GLU A 238 -11.42 -1.18 26.46
C GLU A 238 -10.35 -0.08 26.43
N ILE A 239 -10.55 0.99 25.61
CA ILE A 239 -9.53 2.00 25.30
C ILE A 239 -9.29 2.97 26.47
N LEU A 240 -10.34 3.40 27.15
CA LEU A 240 -10.26 4.33 28.28
C LEU A 240 -10.13 3.62 29.64
N THR A 241 -9.68 2.36 29.69
CA THR A 241 -9.21 1.79 30.96
C THR A 241 -7.92 2.48 31.39
N LYS A 242 -7.63 2.56 32.69
CA LYS A 242 -6.43 3.25 33.20
C LYS A 242 -5.14 2.74 32.58
N THR A 243 -5.01 1.43 32.46
CA THR A 243 -3.82 0.76 31.88
C THR A 243 -3.69 0.99 30.40
N GLU A 244 -4.78 0.94 29.62
CA GLU A 244 -4.73 1.17 28.19
C GLU A 244 -4.44 2.64 27.86
N LEU A 245 -5.11 3.57 28.52
CA LEU A 245 -4.85 5.00 28.32
C LEU A 245 -3.42 5.36 28.70
N ALA A 246 -2.91 4.81 29.81
CA ALA A 246 -1.51 4.95 30.20
C ALA A 246 -0.57 4.37 29.12
N GLY A 247 -0.84 3.16 28.64
CA GLY A 247 -0.07 2.52 27.56
C GLY A 247 -0.07 3.34 26.26
N ILE A 248 -1.19 3.98 25.91
CA ILE A 248 -1.28 4.89 24.76
C ILE A 248 -0.38 6.10 24.96
N ILE A 249 -0.41 6.72 26.14
CA ILE A 249 0.46 7.83 26.47
C ILE A 249 1.93 7.42 26.42
N GLU A 250 2.29 6.27 26.96
CA GLU A 250 3.67 5.80 27.04
C GLU A 250 4.25 5.39 25.68
N ASN A 251 3.46 4.67 24.86
CA ASN A 251 4.00 3.88 23.76
C ASN A 251 3.49 4.29 22.36
N TYR A 252 2.44 5.13 22.24
CA TYR A 252 1.83 5.43 20.95
C TYR A 252 1.72 6.93 20.66
N ALA A 253 1.06 7.69 21.53
CA ALA A 253 0.81 9.11 21.28
C ALA A 253 2.10 9.92 21.30
N GLN A 254 2.28 10.86 20.38
CA GLN A 254 3.51 11.67 20.30
C GLN A 254 3.29 12.99 19.56
N ALA A 255 4.14 13.99 19.84
CA ALA A 255 4.27 15.21 19.07
C ALA A 255 5.57 15.14 18.25
N VAL A 256 5.42 15.08 16.92
CA VAL A 256 6.53 14.93 15.97
C VAL A 256 6.87 16.28 15.36
N GLU A 257 8.17 16.59 15.29
CA GLU A 257 8.63 17.75 14.53
C GLU A 257 8.47 17.49 13.03
N GLU A 258 7.82 18.42 12.35
CA GLU A 258 7.68 18.44 10.91
C GLU A 258 8.31 19.72 10.39
N LYS A 259 9.39 19.59 9.65
CA LYS A 259 10.02 20.73 9.03
C LYS A 259 9.31 21.06 7.73
N ASP A 260 8.69 22.21 7.66
CA ASP A 260 8.18 22.76 6.41
C ASP A 260 9.38 23.00 5.46
N GLU A 261 9.42 22.24 4.37
CA GLU A 261 10.55 22.24 3.45
C GLU A 261 10.64 23.54 2.63
N ASP A 262 9.54 24.28 2.47
CA ASP A 262 9.49 25.52 1.70
C ASP A 262 9.94 26.72 2.55
N THR A 263 9.48 26.79 3.78
CA THR A 263 9.78 27.92 4.68
C THR A 263 10.94 27.66 5.63
N GLY A 264 11.37 26.38 5.73
CA GLY A 264 12.37 25.94 6.70
C GLY A 264 11.89 25.98 8.16
N LYS A 265 10.64 26.38 8.41
CA LYS A 265 10.06 26.46 9.75
C LYS A 265 9.79 25.06 10.30
N ILE A 266 10.11 24.89 11.57
CA ILE A 266 9.78 23.67 12.30
C ILE A 266 8.33 23.82 12.80
N GLY A 267 7.44 22.99 12.25
CA GLY A 267 6.10 22.76 12.77
C GLY A 267 6.07 21.52 13.65
N TYR A 268 4.89 21.21 14.19
CA TYR A 268 4.66 19.99 14.95
C TYR A 268 3.37 19.33 14.49
N LYS A 269 3.40 18.01 14.45
CA LYS A 269 2.22 17.16 14.21
C LYS A 269 2.03 16.28 15.44
N GLN A 270 0.82 16.21 15.98
CA GLN A 270 0.49 15.29 17.04
C GLN A 270 -0.11 14.03 16.46
N ILE A 271 0.43 12.88 16.83
CA ILE A 271 0.01 11.57 16.36
C ILE A 271 -0.71 10.86 17.51
N PHE A 272 -1.86 10.29 17.19
CA PHE A 272 -2.62 9.38 18.02
C PHE A 272 -2.84 8.08 17.21
N PRO A 273 -2.74 6.88 17.81
CA PRO A 273 -2.90 5.64 17.07
C PRO A 273 -4.35 5.49 16.57
N ARG A 274 -4.52 4.99 15.36
CA ARG A 274 -5.83 4.55 14.89
C ARG A 274 -6.16 3.19 15.47
N TYR A 275 -7.43 2.84 15.47
CA TYR A 275 -7.88 1.59 16.05
C TYR A 275 -7.14 0.37 15.47
N HIS A 276 -7.10 0.23 14.12
CA HIS A 276 -6.40 -0.87 13.47
C HIS A 276 -4.89 -0.93 13.77
N GLN A 277 -4.23 0.22 13.94
CA GLN A 277 -2.81 0.25 14.30
C GLN A 277 -2.58 -0.19 15.75
N LEU A 278 -3.43 0.30 16.66
CA LEU A 278 -3.40 -0.06 18.06
C LEU A 278 -3.62 -1.56 18.25
N THR A 279 -4.68 -2.10 17.63
CA THR A 279 -5.03 -3.52 17.74
C THR A 279 -4.01 -4.43 17.09
N ALA A 280 -3.47 -4.07 15.93
CA ALA A 280 -2.40 -4.85 15.28
C ALA A 280 -1.17 -4.99 16.20
N VAL A 281 -0.67 -3.88 16.74
CA VAL A 281 0.51 -3.92 17.62
C VAL A 281 0.20 -4.69 18.91
N LYS A 282 -0.95 -4.46 19.54
CA LYS A 282 -1.37 -5.18 20.76
C LYS A 282 -1.50 -6.69 20.54
N SER A 283 -2.18 -7.10 19.47
CA SER A 283 -2.37 -8.52 19.15
C SER A 283 -1.04 -9.23 18.90
N LEU A 284 -0.12 -8.58 18.18
CA LEU A 284 1.22 -9.10 17.93
C LEU A 284 2.01 -9.26 19.25
N LEU A 285 2.01 -8.24 20.09
CA LEU A 285 2.70 -8.31 21.40
C LEU A 285 2.11 -9.38 22.31
N ALA A 286 0.78 -9.51 22.34
CA ALA A 286 0.11 -10.54 23.13
C ALA A 286 0.49 -11.95 22.63
N HIS A 287 0.44 -12.18 21.32
CA HIS A 287 0.80 -13.46 20.75
C HIS A 287 2.28 -13.83 20.95
N VAL A 288 3.21 -12.85 20.83
CA VAL A 288 4.64 -13.07 21.12
C VAL A 288 4.85 -13.37 22.62
N ARG A 289 4.10 -12.69 23.50
CA ARG A 289 4.19 -12.97 24.95
C ARG A 289 3.78 -14.40 25.30
N GLU A 290 2.75 -14.91 24.61
CA GLU A 290 2.22 -16.26 24.84
C GLU A 290 3.10 -17.34 24.20
N ASN A 291 3.55 -17.12 22.96
CA ASN A 291 4.18 -18.17 22.12
C ASN A 291 5.71 -18.05 22.04
N GLY A 292 6.31 -17.00 22.58
CA GLY A 292 7.76 -16.77 22.52
C GLY A 292 8.28 -16.42 21.12
N VAL A 293 9.59 -16.69 20.91
CA VAL A 293 10.32 -16.43 19.67
C VAL A 293 10.12 -17.60 18.67
N GLY A 294 10.38 -17.35 17.39
CA GLY A 294 10.25 -18.33 16.31
C GLY A 294 8.95 -18.23 15.52
N GLN A 295 8.12 -17.25 15.83
CA GLN A 295 6.83 -17.05 15.20
C GLN A 295 6.92 -16.22 13.91
N LYS A 296 5.92 -16.38 13.04
CA LYS A 296 5.80 -15.66 11.77
C LYS A 296 4.47 -14.95 11.70
N TYR A 297 4.49 -13.69 11.27
CA TYR A 297 3.30 -12.85 11.21
C TYR A 297 3.24 -12.11 9.90
N LEU A 298 2.11 -12.20 9.20
CA LEU A 298 1.78 -11.38 8.05
C LEU A 298 0.78 -10.29 8.45
N ILE A 299 1.14 -9.05 8.25
CA ILE A 299 0.29 -7.89 8.50
C ILE A 299 -0.06 -7.27 7.15
N GLN A 300 -1.28 -7.55 6.66
CA GLN A 300 -1.78 -6.98 5.43
C GLN A 300 -2.46 -5.65 5.72
N HIS A 301 -1.74 -4.56 5.51
CA HIS A 301 -2.26 -3.21 5.69
C HIS A 301 -2.17 -2.42 4.40
N SER A 302 -3.27 -1.82 3.98
CA SER A 302 -3.41 -1.01 2.77
C SER A 302 -2.27 0.00 2.59
N ALA A 303 -1.93 0.33 1.34
CA ALA A 303 -0.97 1.38 1.04
C ALA A 303 -1.45 2.72 1.61
N GLY A 304 -0.59 3.40 2.37
CA GLY A 304 -0.95 4.66 3.01
C GLY A 304 -1.63 4.53 4.38
N SER A 305 -1.88 3.32 4.89
CA SER A 305 -2.49 3.07 6.20
C SER A 305 -1.67 3.50 7.43
N GLY A 306 -0.46 4.02 7.23
CA GLY A 306 0.43 4.41 8.32
C GLY A 306 1.27 3.26 8.88
N LYS A 307 1.60 2.26 8.08
CA LYS A 307 2.47 1.11 8.43
C LYS A 307 3.74 1.50 9.18
N SER A 308 4.40 2.58 8.75
CA SER A 308 5.65 3.05 9.38
C SER A 308 5.50 3.35 10.88
N ASN A 309 4.36 3.91 11.30
CA ASN A 309 4.08 4.14 12.72
C ASN A 309 3.85 2.82 13.46
N SER A 310 3.06 1.90 12.89
CA SER A 310 2.83 0.57 13.48
C SER A 310 4.14 -0.20 13.64
N ILE A 311 5.04 -0.15 12.65
CA ILE A 311 6.38 -0.74 12.69
C ILE A 311 7.21 -0.11 13.82
N ALA A 312 7.21 1.22 13.93
CA ALA A 312 7.97 1.92 14.96
C ALA A 312 7.46 1.61 16.38
N TRP A 313 6.15 1.59 16.58
CA TRP A 313 5.53 1.24 17.86
C TRP A 313 5.76 -0.22 18.24
N LEU A 314 5.66 -1.13 17.27
CA LEU A 314 5.95 -2.54 17.49
C LEU A 314 7.42 -2.75 17.87
N ALA A 315 8.35 -2.16 17.12
CA ALA A 315 9.79 -2.27 17.40
C ALA A 315 10.17 -1.75 18.77
N HIS A 316 9.61 -0.62 19.17
CA HIS A 316 9.85 -0.04 20.49
C HIS A 316 9.35 -0.94 21.63
N GLN A 317 8.13 -1.48 21.51
CA GLN A 317 7.51 -2.27 22.57
C GLN A 317 8.04 -3.71 22.65
N LEU A 318 8.47 -4.30 21.54
CA LEU A 318 9.12 -5.62 21.53
C LEU A 318 10.42 -5.64 22.36
N VAL A 319 11.18 -4.57 22.35
CA VAL A 319 12.43 -4.44 23.17
C VAL A 319 12.16 -4.56 24.67
N GLY A 320 11.02 -4.07 25.12
CA GLY A 320 10.61 -4.10 26.53
C GLY A 320 9.70 -5.26 26.91
N LEU A 321 9.43 -6.19 25.98
CA LEU A 321 8.47 -7.26 26.23
C LEU A 321 9.06 -8.34 27.14
N GLU A 322 8.39 -8.57 28.27
CA GLU A 322 8.84 -9.43 29.36
C GLU A 322 7.84 -10.54 29.69
N VAL A 323 8.34 -11.68 30.11
CA VAL A 323 7.58 -12.78 30.74
C VAL A 323 8.41 -13.34 31.87
N GLY A 324 7.83 -13.45 33.07
CA GLY A 324 8.54 -13.90 34.26
C GLY A 324 9.76 -13.06 34.63
N GLY A 325 9.74 -11.75 34.32
CA GLY A 325 10.88 -10.84 34.56
C GLY A 325 12.04 -11.01 33.58
N VAL A 326 11.89 -11.79 32.49
CA VAL A 326 12.91 -11.99 31.47
C VAL A 326 12.43 -11.39 30.15
N ASN A 327 13.29 -10.61 29.49
CA ASN A 327 12.95 -10.11 28.14
C ASN A 327 12.79 -11.27 27.17
N ILE A 328 11.74 -11.25 26.35
CA ILE A 328 11.52 -12.26 25.29
C ILE A 328 12.41 -11.98 24.10
N ILE A 329 12.67 -10.71 23.78
CA ILE A 329 13.45 -10.26 22.62
C ILE A 329 14.67 -9.52 23.12
N ASP A 330 15.83 -9.88 22.60
CA ASP A 330 17.09 -9.23 22.93
C ASP A 330 17.41 -8.04 22.02
N SER A 331 17.08 -8.17 20.72
CA SER A 331 17.24 -7.11 19.72
C SER A 331 16.14 -7.17 18.66
N VAL A 332 15.72 -6.01 18.17
CA VAL A 332 14.77 -5.84 17.06
C VAL A 332 15.50 -5.31 15.84
N ILE A 333 15.32 -5.97 14.70
CA ILE A 333 15.89 -5.57 13.42
C ILE A 333 14.77 -5.12 12.51
N VAL A 334 14.79 -3.86 12.08
CA VAL A 334 13.83 -3.29 11.14
C VAL A 334 14.47 -3.22 9.76
N VAL A 335 13.87 -3.96 8.82
CA VAL A 335 14.32 -4.05 7.43
C VAL A 335 13.38 -3.26 6.55
N THR A 336 13.92 -2.27 5.83
CA THR A 336 13.14 -1.41 4.94
C THR A 336 13.65 -1.49 3.51
N ASP A 337 12.78 -1.17 2.55
CA ASP A 337 13.15 -1.14 1.13
C ASP A 337 13.97 0.12 0.77
N ARG A 338 13.85 1.22 1.54
CA ARG A 338 14.38 2.54 1.16
C ARG A 338 14.96 3.37 2.29
N VAL A 339 16.02 4.10 1.95
CA VAL A 339 16.75 5.00 2.87
C VAL A 339 15.87 6.13 3.44
N ASN A 340 14.88 6.62 2.69
CA ASN A 340 13.99 7.70 3.18
C ASN A 340 12.99 7.19 4.22
N LEU A 341 12.49 5.97 4.05
CA LEU A 341 11.64 5.31 5.02
C LEU A 341 12.39 5.00 6.31
N ASP A 342 13.67 4.61 6.21
CA ASP A 342 14.58 4.47 7.34
C ASP A 342 14.62 5.71 8.22
N LYS A 343 14.69 6.90 7.60
CA LYS A 343 14.72 8.19 8.33
C LYS A 343 13.41 8.44 9.07
N GLN A 344 12.28 8.14 8.46
CA GLN A 344 10.96 8.34 9.07
C GLN A 344 10.78 7.41 10.28
N ILE A 345 11.04 6.11 10.12
CA ILE A 345 10.95 5.11 11.19
C ILE A 345 11.93 5.46 12.31
N LYS A 346 13.17 5.81 11.98
CA LYS A 346 14.20 6.24 12.94
C LYS A 346 13.76 7.46 13.75
N ASN A 347 13.22 8.48 13.10
CA ASN A 347 12.75 9.69 13.78
C ASN A 347 11.57 9.38 14.71
N THR A 348 10.64 8.53 14.27
CA THR A 348 9.53 8.07 15.09
C THR A 348 10.02 7.30 16.32
N ILE A 349 10.91 6.32 16.14
CA ILE A 349 11.44 5.51 17.24
C ILE A 349 12.26 6.39 18.21
N LYS A 350 13.09 7.29 17.71
CA LYS A 350 13.92 8.18 18.55
C LYS A 350 13.10 9.09 19.46
N GLN A 351 11.87 9.41 19.08
CA GLN A 351 11.00 10.24 19.91
C GLN A 351 10.43 9.46 21.11
N PHE A 352 10.19 8.15 20.95
CA PHE A 352 9.83 7.29 22.08
C PHE A 352 11.04 6.94 22.95
N ALA A 353 12.20 6.74 22.33
CA ALA A 353 13.40 6.36 23.05
C ALA A 353 13.86 7.50 23.95
N GLN A 354 13.55 7.39 25.24
CA GLN A 354 14.26 8.12 26.30
C GLN A 354 15.78 7.85 26.26
N VAL A 355 16.25 7.01 25.32
CA VAL A 355 17.59 6.44 25.28
C VAL A 355 18.13 6.50 23.84
N GLY A 356 18.74 7.61 23.44
CA GLY A 356 19.40 7.76 22.14
C GLY A 356 20.48 6.71 21.81
N ASN A 357 20.90 5.91 22.82
CA ASN A 357 21.97 4.90 22.69
C ASN A 357 21.47 3.50 22.29
N ILE A 358 20.16 3.22 22.29
CA ILE A 358 19.64 1.88 21.97
C ILE A 358 19.33 1.66 20.49
N VAL A 359 19.28 2.73 19.69
CA VAL A 359 19.02 2.66 18.25
C VAL A 359 20.30 2.79 17.45
N ALA A 360 20.61 1.82 16.59
CA ALA A 360 21.68 1.89 15.61
C ALA A 360 21.13 1.97 14.19
N TRP A 361 21.83 2.69 13.34
CA TRP A 361 21.58 2.74 11.91
C TRP A 361 22.76 2.20 11.15
N ALA A 362 22.58 1.04 10.53
CA ALA A 362 23.63 0.37 9.80
C ALA A 362 23.64 0.84 8.34
N GLN A 363 24.61 1.67 7.98
CA GLN A 363 24.82 2.13 6.60
C GLN A 363 25.70 1.16 5.79
N ALA A 364 26.58 0.43 6.45
CA ALA A 364 27.41 -0.63 5.88
C ALA A 364 27.18 -1.95 6.63
N SER A 365 27.54 -3.08 6.01
CA SER A 365 27.46 -4.40 6.65
C SER A 365 28.30 -4.50 7.93
N GLY A 366 29.48 -3.84 7.97
CA GLY A 366 30.31 -3.75 9.17
C GLY A 366 29.68 -2.99 10.34
N ASP A 367 28.88 -1.92 10.06
CA ASP A 367 28.15 -1.18 11.09
C ASP A 367 27.10 -2.07 11.75
N LEU A 368 26.52 -2.93 10.97
CA LEU A 368 25.47 -3.84 11.38
C LEU A 368 25.99 -4.91 12.32
N ARG A 369 27.11 -5.55 11.96
CA ARG A 369 27.80 -6.49 12.82
C ARG A 369 28.19 -5.84 14.15
N SER A 370 28.77 -4.64 14.08
CA SER A 370 29.12 -3.86 15.28
C SER A 370 27.91 -3.54 16.15
N ALA A 371 26.75 -3.21 15.55
CA ALA A 371 25.52 -2.91 16.29
C ALA A 371 24.99 -4.14 17.03
N ILE A 372 24.99 -5.32 16.41
CA ILE A 372 24.58 -6.58 17.05
C ILE A 372 25.54 -6.94 18.19
N THR A 373 26.85 -6.94 17.91
CA THR A 373 27.89 -7.27 18.89
C THR A 373 27.88 -6.33 20.09
N ASN A 374 27.59 -5.04 19.88
CA ASN A 374 27.48 -4.03 20.96
C ASN A 374 26.10 -4.06 21.66
N GLY A 375 25.25 -5.05 21.38
CA GLY A 375 23.96 -5.25 22.06
C GLY A 375 22.95 -4.12 21.82
N LYS A 376 22.99 -3.47 20.64
CA LYS A 376 21.97 -2.45 20.31
C LYS A 376 20.59 -3.09 20.26
N LYS A 377 19.62 -2.44 20.89
CA LYS A 377 18.27 -2.98 21.07
C LYS A 377 17.41 -2.86 19.82
N ILE A 378 17.57 -1.79 19.02
CA ILE A 378 16.86 -1.59 17.75
C ILE A 378 17.89 -1.27 16.67
N ILE A 379 17.87 -2.03 15.59
CA ILE A 379 18.78 -1.88 14.46
C ILE A 379 17.93 -1.65 13.22
N ILE A 380 18.17 -0.58 12.47
CA ILE A 380 17.47 -0.25 11.23
C ILE A 380 18.42 -0.47 10.07
N THR A 381 17.98 -1.22 9.06
CA THR A 381 18.78 -1.57 7.88
C THR A 381 17.94 -1.68 6.63
N THR A 382 18.58 -1.67 5.46
CA THR A 382 17.89 -1.86 4.17
C THR A 382 17.88 -3.33 3.74
N VAL A 383 16.91 -3.70 2.90
CA VAL A 383 16.73 -5.06 2.34
C VAL A 383 18.02 -5.62 1.74
N HIS A 384 18.81 -4.79 1.04
CA HIS A 384 20.06 -5.24 0.40
C HIS A 384 21.16 -5.67 1.38
N LYS A 385 21.09 -5.23 2.63
CA LYS A 385 22.07 -5.53 3.69
C LYS A 385 21.59 -6.60 4.66
N PHE A 386 20.26 -6.78 4.72
CA PHE A 386 19.63 -7.74 5.61
C PHE A 386 20.20 -9.17 5.48
N PRO A 387 20.49 -9.61 4.29
CA PRO A 387 21.09 -10.90 4.08
C PRO A 387 22.38 -11.14 4.87
N PHE A 388 23.27 -10.18 4.91
CA PHE A 388 24.51 -10.27 5.69
C PHE A 388 24.30 -10.36 7.21
N ILE A 389 23.09 -10.03 7.69
CA ILE A 389 22.72 -10.12 9.10
C ILE A 389 22.30 -11.53 9.49
N LEU A 390 21.58 -12.21 8.62
CA LEU A 390 21.04 -13.52 8.94
C LEU A 390 22.11 -14.51 9.32
N ASP A 391 23.27 -14.45 8.67
CA ASP A 391 24.40 -15.32 8.96
C ASP A 391 25.09 -14.96 10.29
N ASP A 392 25.29 -13.67 10.56
CA ASP A 392 25.86 -13.23 11.84
C ASP A 392 24.97 -13.60 13.03
N ILE A 393 23.65 -13.54 12.85
CA ILE A 393 22.67 -13.95 13.86
C ILE A 393 22.68 -15.48 14.05
N GLY A 394 22.72 -16.22 12.93
CA GLY A 394 22.63 -17.69 12.96
C GLY A 394 23.82 -18.36 13.64
N THR A 395 25.02 -17.82 13.51
CA THR A 395 26.27 -18.45 13.98
C THR A 395 26.81 -17.87 15.27
N ALA A 396 27.05 -16.57 15.32
CA ALA A 396 27.70 -15.92 16.47
C ALA A 396 26.73 -15.65 17.65
N HIS A 397 25.39 -15.57 17.36
CA HIS A 397 24.39 -15.17 18.32
C HIS A 397 23.26 -16.19 18.49
N LYS A 398 23.54 -17.49 18.39
CA LYS A 398 22.57 -18.59 18.57
C LYS A 398 21.73 -18.49 19.85
N ASN A 399 22.30 -17.93 20.91
CA ASN A 399 21.61 -17.76 22.20
C ASN A 399 20.84 -16.43 22.32
N SER A 400 20.96 -15.54 21.34
CA SER A 400 20.22 -14.26 21.33
C SER A 400 18.88 -14.45 20.62
N ARG A 401 17.86 -13.70 21.06
CA ARG A 401 16.49 -13.78 20.55
C ARG A 401 16.16 -12.50 19.79
N PHE A 402 15.72 -12.65 18.56
CA PHE A 402 15.51 -11.55 17.64
C PHE A 402 14.04 -11.38 17.24
N ALA A 403 13.66 -10.13 16.95
CA ALA A 403 12.47 -9.79 16.19
C ALA A 403 12.90 -9.11 14.89
N ILE A 404 12.44 -9.61 13.75
CA ILE A 404 12.77 -9.10 12.42
C ILE A 404 11.51 -8.53 11.81
N ILE A 405 11.45 -7.21 11.69
CA ILE A 405 10.30 -6.49 11.11
C ILE A 405 10.65 -6.11 9.69
N ILE A 406 9.86 -6.58 8.72
CA ILE A 406 10.10 -6.39 7.29
C ILE A 406 9.00 -5.49 6.73
N ASP A 407 9.38 -4.32 6.23
CA ASP A 407 8.46 -3.45 5.50
C ASP A 407 8.49 -3.76 4.01
N GLU A 408 7.32 -3.70 3.36
CA GLU A 408 7.08 -4.08 1.96
C GLU A 408 7.65 -5.48 1.63
N ALA A 409 7.28 -6.46 2.45
CA ALA A 409 7.79 -7.84 2.43
C ALA A 409 7.69 -8.55 1.06
N HIS A 410 6.84 -8.06 0.16
CA HIS A 410 6.73 -8.57 -1.21
C HIS A 410 7.96 -8.28 -2.10
N SER A 411 8.80 -7.29 -1.75
CA SER A 411 9.99 -6.91 -2.52
C SER A 411 11.25 -7.66 -2.08
N SER A 412 11.30 -8.16 -0.84
CA SER A 412 12.50 -8.69 -0.20
C SER A 412 12.81 -10.15 -0.51
N GLN A 413 11.96 -10.84 -1.28
CA GLN A 413 12.01 -12.30 -1.41
C GLN A 413 12.49 -12.81 -2.78
N SER A 414 13.58 -12.31 -3.33
CA SER A 414 14.27 -13.06 -4.37
C SER A 414 15.19 -14.09 -3.70
N GLY A 415 14.81 -15.36 -3.75
CA GLY A 415 15.61 -16.48 -3.18
C GLY A 415 17.05 -16.60 -3.72
N SER A 416 17.40 -15.78 -4.71
CA SER A 416 18.79 -15.63 -5.20
C SER A 416 19.69 -14.84 -4.25
N MET A 417 19.13 -13.98 -3.40
CA MET A 417 19.92 -13.19 -2.45
C MET A 417 20.36 -14.02 -1.24
N SER A 418 19.50 -14.90 -0.72
CA SER A 418 19.86 -15.77 0.42
C SER A 418 21.05 -16.70 0.10
N ALA A 419 21.12 -17.23 -1.12
CA ALA A 419 22.16 -18.18 -1.50
C ALA A 419 23.53 -17.52 -1.79
N GLN A 420 23.53 -16.30 -2.35
CA GLN A 420 24.81 -15.57 -2.54
C GLN A 420 25.41 -15.12 -1.21
N MET A 421 24.58 -15.03 -0.20
CA MET A 421 24.94 -14.59 1.13
C MET A 421 25.58 -15.67 1.97
N ASN A 422 24.97 -16.83 1.97
CA ASN A 422 25.49 -17.99 2.71
C ASN A 422 26.88 -18.42 2.20
N LEU A 423 27.20 -18.05 0.96
CA LEU A 423 28.53 -18.26 0.38
C LEU A 423 29.55 -17.15 0.71
N ALA A 424 29.09 -15.96 1.03
CA ALA A 424 29.99 -14.83 1.35
C ALA A 424 30.29 -14.71 2.85
N LEU A 425 29.54 -15.41 3.69
CA LEU A 425 29.57 -15.23 5.14
C LEU A 425 29.65 -16.57 5.87
N GLY A 426 30.70 -17.33 5.58
CA GLY A 426 30.99 -18.58 6.30
C GLY A 426 30.83 -18.44 7.81
N GLY A 427 29.66 -18.89 8.32
CA GLY A 427 29.58 -19.23 9.72
C GLY A 427 30.36 -20.48 9.94
N ASP A 428 31.33 -20.48 10.85
CA ASP A 428 32.20 -21.60 11.17
C ASP A 428 32.52 -22.48 9.93
N TYR A 429 32.89 -21.82 8.85
CA TYR A 429 33.36 -22.46 7.66
C TYR A 429 34.77 -22.93 8.02
N ASP A 430 34.84 -24.14 8.54
CA ASP A 430 36.11 -24.85 8.60
C ASP A 430 36.59 -25.04 7.15
N PRO A 431 37.67 -24.39 6.72
CA PRO A 431 38.21 -24.56 5.38
C PRO A 431 38.53 -26.02 5.07
N ASP A 432 38.75 -26.81 6.14
CA ASP A 432 39.12 -28.22 6.08
C ASP A 432 37.87 -29.16 6.23
N ALA A 433 36.66 -28.62 6.47
CA ALA A 433 35.44 -29.41 6.50
C ALA A 433 35.17 -30.08 5.14
N ASP A 434 34.61 -31.27 5.18
CA ASP A 434 34.27 -31.97 3.95
C ASP A 434 33.11 -31.30 3.19
N ILE A 435 32.86 -31.72 1.94
CA ILE A 435 31.90 -31.08 1.06
C ILE A 435 30.46 -31.29 1.54
N GLU A 436 30.21 -32.47 2.16
CA GLU A 436 28.86 -32.76 2.71
C GLU A 436 28.53 -31.86 3.89
N ASP A 437 29.47 -31.59 4.78
CA ASP A 437 29.32 -30.67 5.91
C ASP A 437 29.09 -29.24 5.42
N LYS A 438 29.81 -28.81 4.38
CA LYS A 438 29.63 -27.52 3.73
C LYS A 438 28.24 -27.38 3.10
N ILE A 439 27.75 -28.40 2.43
CA ILE A 439 26.41 -28.43 1.80
C ILE A 439 25.33 -28.46 2.87
N ASN A 440 25.52 -29.25 3.93
CA ASN A 440 24.56 -29.28 5.06
C ASN A 440 24.47 -27.93 5.77
N ALA A 441 25.60 -27.23 5.95
CA ALA A 441 25.63 -25.87 6.49
C ALA A 441 24.88 -24.87 5.59
N LEU A 442 24.99 -24.99 4.27
CA LEU A 442 24.24 -24.18 3.31
C LEU A 442 22.72 -24.45 3.37
N VAL A 443 22.32 -25.71 3.49
CA VAL A 443 20.93 -26.12 3.61
C VAL A 443 20.31 -25.55 4.90
N GLU A 444 21.01 -25.68 6.02
CA GLU A 444 20.55 -25.11 7.31
C GLU A 444 20.50 -23.57 7.27
N GLY A 445 21.50 -22.92 6.65
CA GLY A 445 21.54 -21.46 6.49
C GLY A 445 20.42 -20.89 5.62
N ARG A 446 19.73 -21.70 4.80
CA ARG A 446 18.54 -21.26 4.05
C ARG A 446 17.30 -21.17 4.91
N LYS A 447 17.21 -21.94 5.96
CA LYS A 447 16.04 -21.97 6.83
C LYS A 447 15.88 -20.65 7.58
N MET A 448 14.62 -20.32 7.87
CA MET A 448 14.34 -19.20 8.74
C MET A 448 14.87 -19.49 10.15
N LEU A 449 15.44 -18.47 10.78
CA LEU A 449 16.11 -18.63 12.07
C LEU A 449 15.09 -19.00 13.16
N ALA A 450 15.35 -20.08 13.88
CA ALA A 450 14.51 -20.55 14.99
C ALA A 450 14.54 -19.59 16.20
N ASN A 451 15.60 -18.81 16.35
CA ASN A 451 15.76 -17.81 17.41
C ASN A 451 15.28 -16.41 17.01
N ALA A 452 14.52 -16.29 15.92
CA ALA A 452 13.96 -15.04 15.46
C ALA A 452 12.46 -15.16 15.17
N SER A 453 11.67 -14.15 15.53
CA SER A 453 10.29 -13.96 15.05
C SER A 453 10.26 -12.95 13.93
N TYR A 454 9.41 -13.20 12.92
CA TYR A 454 9.31 -12.39 11.70
C TYR A 454 7.97 -11.68 11.60
N PHE A 455 8.00 -10.38 11.33
CA PHE A 455 6.82 -9.52 11.21
C PHE A 455 6.83 -8.87 9.82
N ALA A 456 6.08 -9.44 8.89
CA ALA A 456 6.03 -9.02 7.49
C ALA A 456 4.87 -8.05 7.25
N PHE A 457 5.17 -6.77 7.03
CA PHE A 457 4.19 -5.74 6.68
C PHE A 457 4.13 -5.56 5.16
N THR A 458 2.94 -5.61 4.59
CA THR A 458 2.73 -5.33 3.16
C THR A 458 1.29 -4.92 2.87
N ALA A 459 1.07 -4.15 1.81
CA ALA A 459 -0.27 -3.88 1.29
C ALA A 459 -0.72 -4.92 0.28
N THR A 460 0.23 -5.58 -0.40
CA THR A 460 0.01 -6.47 -1.53
C THR A 460 0.80 -7.76 -1.35
N PRO A 461 0.33 -8.67 -0.47
CA PRO A 461 1.03 -9.93 -0.24
C PRO A 461 1.03 -10.78 -1.51
N LYS A 462 2.19 -11.35 -1.85
CA LYS A 462 2.32 -12.36 -2.89
C LYS A 462 2.04 -13.74 -2.30
N ASN A 463 1.72 -14.71 -3.16
CA ASN A 463 1.54 -16.11 -2.75
C ASN A 463 2.70 -16.61 -1.86
N LYS A 464 3.97 -16.37 -2.23
CA LYS A 464 5.13 -16.70 -1.38
C LYS A 464 5.10 -16.00 -0.02
N THR A 465 4.67 -14.75 0.05
CA THR A 465 4.59 -13.99 1.30
C THR A 465 3.51 -14.56 2.22
N LEU A 466 2.36 -14.94 1.64
CA LEU A 466 1.27 -15.61 2.35
C LEU A 466 1.72 -16.97 2.90
N GLU A 467 2.39 -17.78 2.09
CA GLU A 467 2.87 -19.11 2.51
C GLU A 467 3.95 -19.04 3.58
N MET A 468 4.85 -18.04 3.51
CA MET A 468 5.93 -17.88 4.50
C MET A 468 5.49 -17.30 5.83
N PHE A 469 4.59 -16.32 5.83
CA PHE A 469 4.27 -15.51 7.01
C PHE A 469 2.80 -15.54 7.40
N GLY A 470 1.92 -16.08 6.54
CA GLY A 470 0.50 -16.21 6.81
C GLY A 470 0.22 -17.29 7.87
N VAL A 471 -0.91 -17.15 8.54
CA VAL A 471 -1.40 -18.11 9.53
C VAL A 471 -2.05 -19.28 8.77
N PRO A 472 -1.53 -20.51 8.88
CA PRO A 472 -2.13 -21.67 8.25
C PRO A 472 -3.42 -22.05 8.96
N VAL A 473 -4.49 -22.26 8.21
CA VAL A 473 -5.81 -22.69 8.70
C VAL A 473 -6.26 -23.90 7.92
N THR A 474 -6.38 -25.04 8.59
CA THR A 474 -6.88 -26.27 7.97
C THR A 474 -8.38 -26.16 7.72
N GLN A 475 -8.79 -26.35 6.49
CA GLN A 475 -10.17 -26.32 6.05
C GLN A 475 -10.87 -27.67 6.31
N PRO A 476 -12.22 -27.72 6.29
CA PRO A 476 -12.97 -28.98 6.49
C PRO A 476 -12.65 -30.07 5.48
N ASP A 477 -12.18 -29.71 4.29
CA ASP A 477 -11.76 -30.65 3.22
C ASP A 477 -10.32 -31.15 3.37
N GLY A 478 -9.59 -30.69 4.42
CA GLY A 478 -8.20 -31.03 4.70
C GLY A 478 -7.18 -30.13 3.99
N SER A 479 -7.60 -29.22 3.13
CA SER A 479 -6.71 -28.22 2.54
C SER A 479 -6.23 -27.20 3.58
N VAL A 480 -5.05 -26.63 3.38
CA VAL A 480 -4.51 -25.60 4.25
C VAL A 480 -4.52 -24.27 3.49
N LYS A 481 -5.24 -23.29 4.03
CA LYS A 481 -5.25 -21.92 3.51
C LYS A 481 -4.46 -21.00 4.44
N HIS A 482 -3.76 -20.03 3.88
CA HIS A 482 -2.96 -19.07 4.65
C HIS A 482 -3.62 -17.70 4.67
N TYR A 483 -3.83 -17.17 5.86
CA TYR A 483 -4.48 -15.89 6.14
C TYR A 483 -3.49 -14.89 6.73
N PRO A 484 -3.65 -13.57 6.51
CA PRO A 484 -2.89 -12.58 7.27
C PRO A 484 -3.27 -12.66 8.76
N PHE A 485 -2.27 -12.47 9.65
CA PHE A 485 -2.49 -12.39 11.09
C PHE A 485 -3.35 -11.17 11.48
N HIS A 486 -3.15 -10.06 10.78
CA HIS A 486 -3.97 -8.85 10.94
C HIS A 486 -4.19 -8.21 9.56
N ASN A 487 -5.45 -7.83 9.31
CA ASN A 487 -5.84 -7.16 8.06
C ASN A 487 -6.39 -5.76 8.33
N TYR A 488 -5.94 -4.78 7.53
CA TYR A 488 -6.60 -3.49 7.32
C TYR A 488 -6.72 -3.26 5.83
N SER A 489 -7.89 -3.61 5.30
CA SER A 489 -8.13 -3.74 3.87
C SER A 489 -8.09 -2.40 3.13
N MET A 490 -7.93 -2.44 1.82
CA MET A 490 -8.08 -1.26 0.95
C MET A 490 -9.52 -0.74 1.00
N LYS A 491 -10.52 -1.62 1.01
CA LYS A 491 -11.93 -1.29 1.17
C LYS A 491 -12.16 -0.45 2.41
N GLN A 492 -11.70 -0.92 3.58
CA GLN A 492 -11.85 -0.21 4.84
C GLN A 492 -11.16 1.17 4.78
N ALA A 493 -9.94 1.23 4.27
CA ALA A 493 -9.18 2.47 4.17
C ALA A 493 -9.83 3.53 3.25
N ILE A 494 -10.47 3.10 2.15
CA ILE A 494 -11.25 3.98 1.26
C ILE A 494 -12.52 4.47 1.95
N GLN A 495 -13.29 3.57 2.53
CA GLN A 495 -14.55 3.90 3.20
C GLN A 495 -14.34 4.81 4.43
N GLU A 496 -13.22 4.67 5.13
CA GLU A 496 -12.82 5.56 6.22
C GLU A 496 -12.30 6.91 5.72
N GLY A 497 -12.17 7.11 4.41
CA GLY A 497 -11.63 8.34 3.81
C GLY A 497 -10.14 8.55 4.06
N PHE A 498 -9.45 7.49 4.49
CA PHE A 498 -8.03 7.53 4.83
C PHE A 498 -7.12 7.52 3.61
N ILE A 499 -7.55 6.79 2.60
CA ILE A 499 -7.00 6.83 1.25
C ILE A 499 -8.12 7.18 0.27
N ARG A 500 -7.75 7.73 -0.89
CA ARG A 500 -8.71 8.01 -1.95
C ARG A 500 -8.86 6.80 -2.87
N ASP A 501 -10.07 6.60 -3.36
CA ASP A 501 -10.32 5.63 -4.42
C ASP A 501 -9.74 6.17 -5.73
N VAL A 502 -8.63 5.57 -6.18
CA VAL A 502 -7.92 6.01 -7.38
C VAL A 502 -8.61 5.57 -8.67
N LEU A 503 -9.56 4.66 -8.58
CA LEU A 503 -10.29 4.10 -9.72
C LEU A 503 -11.65 4.78 -9.94
N GLN A 504 -12.05 5.70 -9.08
CA GLN A 504 -13.32 6.40 -9.18
C GLN A 504 -13.43 7.25 -10.46
N TYR A 505 -12.31 7.85 -10.89
CA TYR A 505 -12.26 8.71 -12.09
C TYR A 505 -11.16 8.21 -13.01
N TYR A 506 -11.39 7.04 -13.59
CA TYR A 506 -10.49 6.38 -14.53
C TYR A 506 -10.95 6.65 -15.96
N THR A 507 -10.03 7.08 -16.83
CA THR A 507 -10.32 7.39 -18.23
C THR A 507 -9.37 6.60 -19.12
N PRO A 508 -9.82 5.52 -19.78
CA PRO A 508 -9.02 4.84 -20.78
C PRO A 508 -8.96 5.68 -22.07
N ILE A 509 -7.76 5.85 -22.59
CA ILE A 509 -7.54 6.56 -23.86
C ILE A 509 -7.05 5.56 -24.88
N LYS A 510 -7.87 5.30 -25.90
CA LYS A 510 -7.49 4.40 -26.99
C LYS A 510 -6.76 5.15 -28.08
N SER A 511 -5.68 4.53 -28.57
CA SER A 511 -4.91 5.01 -29.69
C SER A 511 -5.36 4.28 -30.98
N TYR A 512 -5.52 5.03 -32.06
CA TYR A 512 -5.92 4.52 -33.34
C TYR A 512 -4.91 4.96 -34.39
N TYR A 513 -4.52 4.06 -35.31
CA TYR A 513 -3.63 4.34 -36.40
C TYR A 513 -3.89 3.36 -37.57
N LYS A 514 -3.57 3.80 -38.77
CA LYS A 514 -3.78 3.02 -39.98
C LYS A 514 -2.52 2.25 -40.31
N LEU A 515 -2.69 0.96 -40.61
CA LEU A 515 -1.67 0.16 -41.25
C LEU A 515 -1.93 0.09 -42.76
N ILE A 516 -0.94 0.44 -43.55
CA ILE A 516 -1.01 0.35 -45.01
C ILE A 516 -0.34 -0.95 -45.44
N LYS A 517 -1.04 -1.77 -46.22
CA LYS A 517 -0.48 -2.97 -46.80
C LYS A 517 0.49 -2.58 -47.94
N THR A 518 1.79 -2.72 -47.69
CA THR A 518 2.84 -2.43 -48.67
C THR A 518 3.54 -3.70 -49.21
N LEU A 519 3.24 -4.88 -48.61
CA LEU A 519 3.89 -6.13 -48.97
C LEU A 519 3.15 -6.83 -50.13
N ALA A 520 3.88 -7.10 -51.21
CA ALA A 520 3.30 -7.60 -52.44
C ALA A 520 2.69 -9.02 -52.36
N ASP A 521 3.18 -9.88 -51.44
CA ASP A 521 2.87 -11.31 -51.42
C ASP A 521 2.04 -11.77 -50.21
N ASP A 522 1.52 -10.86 -49.37
CA ASP A 522 0.73 -11.15 -48.17
C ASP A 522 1.31 -12.32 -47.33
N PRO A 523 2.58 -12.18 -46.83
CA PRO A 523 3.25 -13.26 -46.13
C PRO A 523 2.61 -13.60 -44.80
N GLN A 524 2.78 -14.82 -44.34
CA GLN A 524 2.31 -15.28 -43.03
C GLN A 524 3.27 -14.84 -41.91
N PHE A 525 2.72 -14.33 -40.82
CA PHE A 525 3.44 -13.89 -39.65
C PHE A 525 2.86 -14.54 -38.36
N ASP A 526 3.71 -14.70 -37.32
CA ASP A 526 3.22 -15.00 -35.98
C ASP A 526 2.39 -13.81 -35.49
N ARG A 527 1.08 -14.04 -35.34
CA ARG A 527 0.08 -13.02 -34.99
C ARG A 527 0.42 -12.25 -33.71
N LYS A 528 0.80 -12.96 -32.63
CA LYS A 528 1.08 -12.36 -31.32
C LYS A 528 2.37 -11.55 -31.34
N LYS A 529 3.43 -12.07 -31.98
CA LYS A 529 4.71 -11.37 -32.09
C LYS A 529 4.61 -10.16 -33.01
N ALA A 530 3.90 -10.29 -34.12
CA ALA A 530 3.65 -9.19 -35.07
C ALA A 530 2.89 -8.04 -34.39
N GLN A 531 1.79 -8.32 -33.72
CA GLN A 531 1.03 -7.30 -32.98
C GLN A 531 1.85 -6.62 -31.88
N LYS A 532 2.64 -7.38 -31.12
CA LYS A 532 3.52 -6.82 -30.09
C LYS A 532 4.61 -5.92 -30.69
N LYS A 533 5.19 -6.30 -31.82
CA LYS A 533 6.24 -5.53 -32.50
C LYS A 533 5.69 -4.24 -33.14
N LEU A 534 4.52 -4.32 -33.78
CA LEU A 534 3.79 -3.17 -34.32
C LEU A 534 3.44 -2.17 -33.20
N ARG A 535 2.84 -2.66 -32.12
CA ARG A 535 2.50 -1.81 -30.96
C ARG A 535 3.73 -1.13 -30.39
N LYS A 536 4.81 -1.87 -30.13
CA LYS A 536 6.06 -1.32 -29.58
C LYS A 536 6.65 -0.23 -30.48
N PHE A 537 6.62 -0.41 -31.80
CA PHE A 537 7.14 0.55 -32.75
C PHE A 537 6.32 1.86 -32.75
N VAL A 538 5.01 1.77 -32.87
CA VAL A 538 4.13 2.95 -32.86
C VAL A 538 4.21 3.68 -31.54
N GLU A 539 4.23 2.96 -30.44
CA GLU A 539 4.31 3.56 -29.09
C GLU A 539 5.67 4.23 -28.80
N SER A 540 6.73 3.94 -29.54
CA SER A 540 8.07 4.53 -29.38
C SER A 540 8.35 5.69 -30.33
N ASP A 541 7.44 6.03 -31.22
CA ASP A 541 7.62 7.14 -32.15
C ASP A 541 7.33 8.50 -31.50
N ALA A 542 8.05 9.53 -31.92
CA ALA A 542 7.96 10.87 -31.35
C ALA A 542 6.61 11.56 -31.61
N PHE A 543 5.93 11.24 -32.73
CA PHE A 543 4.65 11.83 -33.05
C PHE A 543 3.51 11.38 -32.12
N PRO A 544 3.26 10.09 -31.90
CA PRO A 544 2.34 9.62 -30.87
C PRO A 544 2.63 10.15 -29.46
N ILE A 545 3.90 10.24 -29.07
CA ILE A 545 4.30 10.80 -27.76
C ILE A 545 3.92 12.28 -27.68
N SER A 546 4.11 13.07 -28.75
CA SER A 546 3.73 14.48 -28.77
C SER A 546 2.22 14.69 -28.64
N VAL A 547 1.42 13.88 -29.33
CA VAL A 547 -0.05 13.92 -29.26
C VAL A 547 -0.55 13.58 -27.85
N LYS A 548 -0.02 12.51 -27.24
CA LYS A 548 -0.36 12.13 -25.88
C LYS A 548 0.07 13.21 -24.84
N ALA A 549 1.25 13.80 -25.02
CA ALA A 549 1.73 14.88 -24.17
C ALA A 549 0.82 16.12 -24.25
N ASP A 550 0.34 16.47 -25.43
CA ASP A 550 -0.61 17.58 -25.61
C ASP A 550 -1.94 17.32 -24.88
N ILE A 551 -2.46 16.09 -24.94
CA ILE A 551 -3.65 15.68 -24.18
C ILE A 551 -3.41 15.81 -22.67
N MET A 552 -2.26 15.31 -22.19
CA MET A 552 -1.91 15.37 -20.75
C MET A 552 -1.86 16.81 -20.25
N VAL A 553 -1.18 17.69 -21.00
CA VAL A 553 -1.02 19.10 -20.63
C VAL A 553 -2.36 19.83 -20.73
N THR A 554 -3.16 19.58 -21.78
CA THR A 554 -4.52 20.16 -21.94
C THR A 554 -5.42 19.75 -20.77
N HIS A 555 -5.53 18.44 -20.49
CA HIS A 555 -6.33 17.92 -19.40
C HIS A 555 -5.89 18.54 -18.05
N PHE A 556 -4.59 18.63 -17.80
CA PHE A 556 -4.08 19.18 -16.53
C PHE A 556 -4.47 20.65 -16.36
N HIS A 557 -4.37 21.46 -17.43
CA HIS A 557 -4.75 22.88 -17.35
C HIS A 557 -6.26 23.06 -17.17
N GLU A 558 -7.08 22.33 -17.92
CA GLU A 558 -8.53 22.52 -17.93
C GLU A 558 -9.24 21.85 -16.75
N GLN A 559 -8.87 20.62 -16.40
CA GLN A 559 -9.60 19.83 -15.41
C GLN A 559 -8.98 19.94 -14.01
N VAL A 560 -7.71 20.28 -13.89
CA VAL A 560 -7.01 20.32 -12.60
C VAL A 560 -6.73 21.77 -12.17
N ILE A 561 -5.99 22.53 -12.98
CA ILE A 561 -5.59 23.88 -12.59
C ILE A 561 -6.76 24.87 -12.67
N ALA A 562 -7.49 24.91 -13.79
CA ALA A 562 -8.63 25.83 -13.95
C ALA A 562 -9.74 25.58 -12.91
N ARG A 563 -9.86 24.34 -12.42
CA ARG A 563 -10.80 23.95 -11.35
C ARG A 563 -10.23 24.15 -9.93
N GLY A 564 -9.02 24.65 -9.80
CA GLY A 564 -8.40 24.94 -8.51
C GLY A 564 -8.17 23.73 -7.61
N LYS A 565 -7.97 22.54 -8.18
CA LYS A 565 -7.82 21.30 -7.40
C LYS A 565 -6.66 21.39 -6.40
N ILE A 566 -6.91 20.92 -5.18
CA ILE A 566 -6.00 21.03 -4.01
C ILE A 566 -5.56 22.50 -3.80
N GLY A 567 -6.52 23.45 -3.87
CA GLY A 567 -6.23 24.87 -3.70
C GLY A 567 -5.26 25.41 -4.76
N GLY A 568 -5.29 24.88 -5.99
CA GLY A 568 -4.40 25.26 -7.08
C GLY A 568 -2.98 24.67 -6.98
N LYS A 569 -2.72 23.73 -6.02
CA LYS A 569 -1.39 23.13 -5.79
C LYS A 569 -1.26 21.71 -6.34
N ALA A 570 -2.28 21.19 -7.01
CA ALA A 570 -2.29 19.84 -7.56
C ALA A 570 -1.11 19.57 -8.51
N ARG A 571 -0.59 18.35 -8.48
CA ARG A 571 0.53 17.86 -9.29
C ARG A 571 0.15 16.62 -10.07
N ALA A 572 0.90 16.36 -11.14
CA ALA A 572 0.71 15.20 -12.01
C ALA A 572 1.97 14.33 -12.10
N MET A 573 1.77 13.04 -12.23
CA MET A 573 2.82 12.06 -12.55
C MET A 573 2.54 11.44 -13.91
N VAL A 574 3.57 11.31 -14.73
CA VAL A 574 3.52 10.63 -16.04
C VAL A 574 4.35 9.36 -15.93
N VAL A 575 3.70 8.21 -16.05
CA VAL A 575 4.32 6.89 -15.91
C VAL A 575 4.57 6.32 -17.30
N THR A 576 5.84 6.04 -17.62
CA THR A 576 6.26 5.62 -18.96
C THR A 576 6.87 4.23 -18.98
N GLY A 577 6.86 3.57 -20.15
CA GLY A 577 7.33 2.21 -20.36
C GLY A 577 8.86 2.02 -20.36
N GLY A 578 9.64 3.07 -20.15
CA GLY A 578 11.11 3.00 -20.10
C GLY A 578 11.79 4.35 -20.06
N ILE A 579 13.11 4.36 -19.93
CA ILE A 579 13.90 5.59 -19.77
C ILE A 579 13.82 6.45 -21.05
N ASP A 580 13.95 5.86 -22.23
CA ASP A 580 13.86 6.57 -23.50
C ASP A 580 12.54 7.33 -23.63
N ARG A 581 11.42 6.64 -23.35
CA ARG A 581 10.10 7.26 -23.36
C ARG A 581 9.96 8.35 -22.30
N ALA A 582 10.54 8.16 -21.11
CA ALA A 582 10.50 9.20 -20.07
C ALA A 582 11.19 10.48 -20.52
N ILE A 583 12.34 10.37 -21.20
CA ILE A 583 13.06 11.51 -21.77
C ILE A 583 12.26 12.19 -22.88
N GLU A 584 11.68 11.41 -23.80
CA GLU A 584 10.84 11.91 -24.90
C GLU A 584 9.59 12.65 -24.37
N TYR A 585 8.85 12.05 -23.42
CA TYR A 585 7.72 12.70 -22.76
C TYR A 585 8.12 13.98 -22.02
N TYR A 586 9.27 13.98 -21.38
CA TYR A 586 9.75 15.18 -20.70
C TYR A 586 9.92 16.34 -21.67
N TYR A 587 10.61 16.12 -22.80
CA TYR A 587 10.79 17.16 -23.82
C TYR A 587 9.48 17.54 -24.50
N ALA A 588 8.60 16.59 -24.79
CA ALA A 588 7.29 16.86 -25.38
C ALA A 588 6.42 17.72 -24.46
N ILE A 589 6.36 17.39 -23.17
CA ILE A 589 5.62 18.16 -22.15
C ILE A 589 6.21 19.56 -22.00
N CYS A 590 7.53 19.68 -21.92
CA CYS A 590 8.19 21.00 -21.85
C CYS A 590 7.82 21.87 -23.06
N ARG A 591 7.85 21.33 -24.27
CA ARG A 591 7.44 22.03 -25.49
C ARG A 591 5.97 22.47 -25.44
N CYS A 592 5.05 21.57 -25.06
CA CYS A 592 3.63 21.90 -24.92
C CYS A 592 3.37 22.98 -23.87
N LEU A 593 4.15 23.00 -22.77
CA LEU A 593 4.06 24.04 -21.74
C LEU A 593 4.57 25.38 -22.25
N GLU A 594 5.67 25.40 -23.00
CA GLU A 594 6.24 26.60 -23.63
C GLU A 594 5.32 27.21 -24.70
N GLU A 595 4.78 26.40 -25.60
CA GLU A 595 3.83 26.82 -26.64
C GLU A 595 2.57 27.48 -26.04
N ARG A 596 2.11 26.96 -24.90
CA ARG A 596 0.96 27.49 -24.13
C ARG A 596 1.34 28.65 -23.21
N LYS A 597 2.61 29.04 -23.17
CA LYS A 597 3.14 30.06 -22.22
C LYS A 597 2.75 29.75 -20.77
N SER A 598 2.74 28.47 -20.42
CA SER A 598 2.43 28.02 -19.07
C SER A 598 3.54 28.38 -18.09
N PRO A 599 3.22 28.83 -16.85
CA PRO A 599 4.23 29.09 -15.85
C PRO A 599 4.85 27.82 -15.27
N TYR A 600 4.29 26.65 -15.58
CA TYR A 600 4.65 25.39 -14.94
C TYR A 600 5.84 24.70 -15.65
N LYS A 601 6.51 23.81 -14.91
CA LYS A 601 7.66 23.03 -15.38
C LYS A 601 7.50 21.56 -15.09
N ALA A 602 8.23 20.76 -15.86
CA ALA A 602 8.34 19.32 -15.66
C ALA A 602 9.69 18.93 -15.04
N ILE A 603 9.74 17.74 -14.46
CA ILE A 603 10.95 17.05 -13.97
C ILE A 603 10.92 15.64 -14.53
N VAL A 604 12.08 15.10 -14.97
CA VAL A 604 12.23 13.70 -15.34
C VAL A 604 12.99 12.95 -14.25
N ALA A 605 12.58 11.69 -13.98
CA ALA A 605 13.22 10.86 -12.97
C ALA A 605 13.42 9.42 -13.48
N PHE A 606 14.68 8.99 -13.51
CA PHE A 606 15.10 7.63 -13.84
C PHE A 606 16.42 7.30 -13.12
N SER A 607 16.85 6.05 -13.18
CA SER A 607 18.10 5.62 -12.53
C SER A 607 19.14 5.24 -13.57
N GLY A 608 20.40 5.63 -13.33
CA GLY A 608 21.54 5.30 -14.19
C GLY A 608 21.79 6.33 -15.30
N GLU A 609 22.63 5.95 -16.24
CA GLU A 609 22.97 6.71 -17.44
C GLU A 609 22.29 6.07 -18.67
N LYS A 610 21.94 6.89 -19.64
CA LYS A 610 21.32 6.47 -20.88
C LYS A 610 21.91 7.23 -22.06
N GLU A 611 22.22 6.55 -23.16
CA GLU A 611 22.56 7.19 -24.41
C GLU A 611 21.28 7.74 -25.06
N TYR A 612 21.25 9.05 -25.31
CA TYR A 612 20.15 9.76 -25.96
C TYR A 612 20.68 10.87 -26.83
N GLY A 613 20.30 10.87 -28.12
CA GLY A 613 20.78 11.87 -29.09
C GLY A 613 22.30 11.83 -29.34
N GLY A 614 22.96 10.70 -29.10
CA GLY A 614 24.42 10.53 -29.24
C GLY A 614 25.23 10.97 -28.01
N GLU A 615 24.57 11.36 -26.92
CA GLU A 615 25.18 11.74 -25.66
C GLU A 615 24.70 10.86 -24.50
N ASN A 616 25.59 10.60 -23.53
CA ASN A 616 25.20 9.94 -22.29
C ASN A 616 24.53 10.93 -21.34
N VAL A 617 23.25 10.76 -21.09
CA VAL A 617 22.45 11.63 -20.25
C VAL A 617 22.06 10.95 -18.92
N THR A 618 21.96 11.76 -17.88
CA THR A 618 21.45 11.36 -16.56
C THR A 618 20.26 12.24 -16.19
N GLU A 619 19.46 11.83 -15.19
CA GLU A 619 18.42 12.73 -14.68
C GLU A 619 18.97 14.07 -14.18
N THR A 620 20.23 14.07 -13.69
CA THR A 620 20.91 15.30 -13.22
C THR A 620 21.24 16.24 -14.38
N SER A 621 21.76 15.70 -15.49
CA SER A 621 22.11 16.52 -16.68
C SER A 621 20.88 17.12 -17.35
N ILE A 622 19.77 16.38 -17.40
CA ILE A 622 18.51 16.85 -18.03
C ILE A 622 17.79 17.87 -17.14
N ASN A 623 17.66 17.61 -15.84
CA ASN A 623 16.94 18.50 -14.91
C ASN A 623 17.75 19.74 -14.51
N GLY A 624 19.10 19.72 -14.62
CA GLY A 624 20.00 20.80 -14.21
C GLY A 624 20.22 20.87 -12.68
N PHE A 625 19.83 19.84 -11.91
CA PHE A 625 20.07 19.72 -10.47
C PHE A 625 20.23 18.25 -10.05
N PRO A 626 20.88 17.98 -8.87
CA PRO A 626 21.17 16.63 -8.42
C PRO A 626 19.91 15.77 -8.25
N GLY A 627 19.97 14.50 -8.67
CA GLY A 627 18.85 13.56 -8.64
C GLY A 627 18.28 13.27 -7.23
N ASN A 628 19.08 13.42 -6.18
CA ASN A 628 18.62 13.29 -4.80
C ASN A 628 17.76 14.49 -4.31
N LEU A 629 17.69 15.56 -5.10
CA LEU A 629 16.85 16.73 -4.82
C LEU A 629 15.50 16.68 -5.57
N ILE A 630 15.26 15.69 -6.42
CA ILE A 630 14.01 15.60 -7.22
C ILE A 630 12.76 15.65 -6.33
N GLU A 631 12.70 14.85 -5.27
CA GLU A 631 11.56 14.85 -4.34
C GLU A 631 11.29 16.22 -3.73
N LYS A 632 12.34 16.92 -3.32
CA LYS A 632 12.24 18.26 -2.72
C LYS A 632 11.89 19.33 -3.75
N THR A 633 12.48 19.25 -4.94
CA THR A 633 12.26 20.22 -6.00
C THR A 633 10.86 20.09 -6.58
N PHE A 634 10.34 18.86 -6.73
CA PHE A 634 9.00 18.63 -7.22
C PHE A 634 7.91 19.21 -6.31
N LYS A 635 8.16 19.32 -5.01
CA LYS A 635 7.24 19.95 -4.04
C LYS A 635 7.17 21.47 -4.17
N LYS A 636 8.06 22.10 -4.94
CA LYS A 636 8.15 23.56 -5.09
C LYS A 636 7.54 24.03 -6.40
N GLU A 637 7.07 25.29 -6.40
CA GLU A 637 6.77 25.99 -7.65
C GLU A 637 8.04 26.26 -8.45
N PRO A 638 7.98 26.20 -9.79
CA PRO A 638 6.79 26.02 -10.64
C PRO A 638 6.57 24.57 -11.10
N TYR A 639 7.14 23.55 -10.45
CA TYR A 639 7.12 22.18 -10.91
C TYR A 639 5.77 21.50 -10.67
N ARG A 640 5.13 21.01 -11.76
CA ARG A 640 3.81 20.37 -11.71
C ARG A 640 3.76 18.99 -12.35
N PHE A 641 4.69 18.65 -13.21
CA PHE A 641 4.77 17.36 -13.87
C PHE A 641 6.02 16.60 -13.43
N LEU A 642 5.85 15.33 -13.04
CA LEU A 642 6.93 14.40 -12.75
C LEU A 642 6.84 13.23 -13.74
N VAL A 643 7.78 13.16 -14.68
CA VAL A 643 7.85 12.11 -15.68
C VAL A 643 8.77 11.00 -15.17
N VAL A 644 8.28 9.77 -15.09
CA VAL A 644 9.00 8.65 -14.47
C VAL A 644 9.02 7.41 -15.36
N ALA A 645 10.14 6.70 -15.37
CA ALA A 645 10.25 5.37 -15.94
C ALA A 645 9.82 4.31 -14.90
N ASP A 646 10.73 3.92 -13.99
CA ASP A 646 10.46 3.00 -12.87
C ASP A 646 10.61 3.68 -11.50
N LYS A 647 11.45 4.71 -11.43
CA LYS A 647 11.69 5.49 -10.22
C LYS A 647 10.41 6.18 -9.75
N PHE A 648 10.14 6.19 -8.45
CA PHE A 648 8.95 6.78 -7.81
C PHE A 648 7.60 6.09 -8.06
N GLN A 649 7.53 5.05 -8.88
CA GLN A 649 6.29 4.25 -9.02
C GLN A 649 5.96 3.48 -7.73
N THR A 650 6.96 3.18 -6.92
CA THR A 650 6.79 2.57 -5.61
C THR A 650 7.43 3.46 -4.52
N GLY A 651 6.85 3.49 -3.30
CA GLY A 651 7.42 4.16 -2.12
C GLY A 651 7.52 5.69 -2.18
N TYR A 652 6.92 6.37 -3.13
CA TYR A 652 6.85 7.84 -3.19
C TYR A 652 5.60 8.35 -2.46
N ASP A 653 5.77 9.33 -1.60
CA ASP A 653 4.68 9.91 -0.80
C ASP A 653 4.56 11.42 -1.07
N GLU A 654 3.54 11.78 -1.85
CA GLU A 654 3.23 13.17 -2.22
C GLU A 654 1.71 13.40 -2.17
N PRO A 655 1.18 13.99 -1.10
CA PRO A 655 -0.26 14.25 -0.96
C PRO A 655 -0.83 15.16 -2.04
N LEU A 656 -0.03 16.06 -2.62
CA LEU A 656 -0.44 16.97 -3.69
C LEU A 656 -0.53 16.28 -5.06
N LEU A 657 -0.06 15.03 -5.18
CA LEU A 657 -0.19 14.26 -6.41
C LEU A 657 -1.66 13.92 -6.64
N HIS A 658 -2.25 14.55 -7.65
CA HIS A 658 -3.69 14.51 -7.93
C HIS A 658 -4.01 13.68 -9.18
N THR A 659 -3.16 13.76 -10.21
CA THR A 659 -3.41 13.15 -11.52
C THR A 659 -2.28 12.24 -11.92
N MET A 660 -2.60 11.11 -12.53
CA MET A 660 -1.63 10.20 -13.13
C MET A 660 -1.97 9.95 -14.60
N TYR A 661 -0.96 10.09 -15.45
CA TYR A 661 -1.00 9.75 -16.85
C TYR A 661 -0.17 8.48 -17.05
N VAL A 662 -0.80 7.42 -17.54
CA VAL A 662 -0.18 6.10 -17.62
C VAL A 662 0.03 5.73 -19.09
N ASP A 663 1.27 5.64 -19.54
CA ASP A 663 1.67 5.06 -20.82
C ASP A 663 2.65 3.90 -20.62
N LYS A 664 2.21 2.96 -19.81
CA LYS A 664 2.94 1.75 -19.43
C LYS A 664 1.97 0.64 -19.13
N ILE A 665 2.26 -0.57 -19.64
CA ILE A 665 1.48 -1.75 -19.23
C ILE A 665 1.76 -2.03 -17.76
N LEU A 666 0.70 -1.99 -16.98
CA LEU A 666 0.70 -2.27 -15.54
C LEU A 666 -0.03 -3.60 -15.30
N SER A 667 0.64 -4.56 -14.71
CA SER A 667 0.05 -5.87 -14.39
C SER A 667 0.10 -6.13 -12.90
N ASP A 668 -0.90 -6.83 -12.39
CA ASP A 668 -0.96 -7.33 -11.01
C ASP A 668 -0.57 -6.27 -9.95
N ILE A 669 0.35 -6.63 -9.07
CA ILE A 669 0.87 -5.79 -7.98
C ILE A 669 1.40 -4.45 -8.48
N LYS A 670 2.00 -4.38 -9.68
CA LYS A 670 2.54 -3.11 -10.22
C LYS A 670 1.43 -2.10 -10.49
N ALA A 671 0.26 -2.54 -10.95
CA ALA A 671 -0.90 -1.66 -11.13
C ALA A 671 -1.31 -1.03 -9.80
N VAL A 672 -1.52 -1.84 -8.77
CA VAL A 672 -1.90 -1.37 -7.44
C VAL A 672 -0.84 -0.44 -6.85
N GLN A 673 0.43 -0.82 -6.91
CA GLN A 673 1.52 -0.03 -6.33
C GLN A 673 1.71 1.32 -7.02
N THR A 674 1.59 1.36 -8.34
CA THR A 674 1.76 2.59 -9.13
C THR A 674 0.57 3.53 -8.92
N LEU A 675 -0.65 3.07 -9.16
CA LEU A 675 -1.84 3.91 -9.05
C LEU A 675 -2.11 4.36 -7.61
N SER A 676 -1.76 3.54 -6.60
CA SER A 676 -1.86 3.92 -5.18
C SER A 676 -0.92 5.06 -4.77
N ARG A 677 -0.08 5.60 -5.67
CA ARG A 677 0.64 6.86 -5.37
C ARG A 677 -0.32 8.05 -5.31
N LEU A 678 -1.47 7.96 -5.99
CA LEU A 678 -2.51 8.98 -5.95
C LEU A 678 -3.38 8.93 -4.69
N ASN A 679 -3.42 7.81 -3.98
CA ASN A 679 -4.39 7.56 -2.92
C ASN A 679 -4.17 8.36 -1.62
N ARG A 680 -3.06 9.12 -1.52
CA ARG A 680 -2.75 9.89 -0.31
C ARG A 680 -3.81 10.95 -0.05
N ALA A 681 -4.40 10.89 1.15
CA ALA A 681 -5.40 11.87 1.56
C ALA A 681 -4.76 13.24 1.82
N HIS A 682 -5.49 14.28 1.44
CA HIS A 682 -5.19 15.67 1.77
C HIS A 682 -6.51 16.38 2.04
N PRO A 683 -6.59 17.34 2.99
CA PRO A 683 -7.85 18.00 3.35
C PRO A 683 -8.60 18.65 2.19
N GLN A 684 -7.89 19.06 1.14
CA GLN A 684 -8.46 19.68 -0.06
C GLN A 684 -8.48 18.75 -1.28
N LYS A 685 -8.25 17.45 -1.10
CA LYS A 685 -8.23 16.47 -2.18
C LYS A 685 -9.45 15.58 -2.08
N ASP A 686 -10.45 15.86 -2.89
CA ASP A 686 -11.72 15.12 -2.89
C ASP A 686 -11.72 13.96 -3.90
N GLU A 687 -10.95 14.10 -4.97
CA GLU A 687 -10.86 13.15 -6.07
C GLU A 687 -9.43 13.04 -6.63
N THR A 688 -9.23 12.04 -7.50
CA THR A 688 -7.99 11.83 -8.24
C THR A 688 -8.34 11.44 -9.67
N PHE A 689 -7.48 11.79 -10.64
CA PHE A 689 -7.69 11.43 -12.05
C PHE A 689 -6.62 10.47 -12.54
N VAL A 690 -7.03 9.41 -13.22
CA VAL A 690 -6.15 8.52 -13.98
C VAL A 690 -6.56 8.58 -15.45
N LEU A 691 -5.62 8.96 -16.31
CA LEU A 691 -5.76 8.83 -17.77
C LEU A 691 -4.77 7.75 -18.23
N ASP A 692 -5.31 6.67 -18.76
CA ASP A 692 -4.53 5.48 -19.11
C ASP A 692 -4.53 5.26 -20.62
N PHE A 693 -3.33 5.24 -21.22
CA PHE A 693 -3.10 5.08 -22.65
C PHE A 693 -2.70 3.64 -23.03
N ALA A 694 -2.50 2.77 -22.03
CA ALA A 694 -1.84 1.49 -22.25
C ALA A 694 -2.60 0.27 -21.75
N ASN A 695 -3.49 0.43 -20.74
CA ASN A 695 -4.12 -0.70 -20.07
C ASN A 695 -5.63 -0.76 -20.33
N ASP A 696 -6.17 -1.95 -20.36
CA ASP A 696 -7.61 -2.15 -20.37
C ASP A 696 -8.18 -2.06 -18.95
N PRO A 697 -9.37 -1.46 -18.76
CA PRO A 697 -9.98 -1.28 -17.43
C PRO A 697 -10.19 -2.60 -16.67
N GLU A 698 -10.47 -3.68 -17.39
CA GLU A 698 -10.72 -5.01 -16.86
C GLU A 698 -9.46 -5.58 -16.18
N ASP A 699 -8.28 -5.40 -16.80
CA ASP A 699 -7.00 -5.84 -16.25
C ASP A 699 -6.67 -5.07 -14.96
N ILE A 700 -6.98 -3.79 -14.92
CA ILE A 700 -6.79 -2.95 -13.73
C ILE A 700 -7.77 -3.35 -12.62
N GLN A 701 -9.04 -3.61 -12.98
CA GLN A 701 -10.05 -4.10 -12.04
C GLN A 701 -9.60 -5.42 -11.40
N GLU A 702 -9.18 -6.40 -12.19
CA GLU A 702 -8.70 -7.69 -11.68
C GLU A 702 -7.50 -7.52 -10.74
N ALA A 703 -6.50 -6.70 -11.13
CA ALA A 703 -5.33 -6.44 -10.32
C ALA A 703 -5.68 -5.82 -8.95
N PHE A 704 -6.63 -4.87 -8.90
CA PHE A 704 -7.06 -4.23 -7.66
C PHE A 704 -7.97 -5.12 -6.81
N SER A 705 -8.88 -5.89 -7.43
CA SER A 705 -9.81 -6.78 -6.71
C SER A 705 -9.09 -7.78 -5.83
N ARG A 706 -7.90 -8.26 -6.25
CA ARG A 706 -7.05 -9.16 -5.45
C ARG A 706 -6.62 -8.60 -4.10
N TYR A 707 -6.59 -7.28 -3.93
CA TYR A 707 -6.09 -6.62 -2.71
C TYR A 707 -7.14 -5.69 -2.08
N TYR A 708 -8.36 -5.72 -2.59
CA TYR A 708 -9.44 -4.86 -2.11
C TYR A 708 -9.89 -5.22 -0.69
N ARG A 709 -10.02 -6.52 -0.44
CA ARG A 709 -10.31 -7.09 0.89
C ARG A 709 -9.12 -7.89 1.42
N THR A 710 -9.38 -9.08 1.91
CA THR A 710 -8.35 -10.01 2.40
C THR A 710 -7.81 -10.85 1.25
N THR A 711 -6.49 -10.98 1.14
CA THR A 711 -5.84 -11.90 0.19
C THR A 711 -5.49 -13.19 0.91
N ILE A 712 -5.95 -14.32 0.39
CA ILE A 712 -5.83 -15.65 0.98
C ILE A 712 -5.07 -16.56 0.01
N LEU A 713 -4.13 -17.36 0.50
CA LEU A 713 -3.50 -18.41 -0.30
C LEU A 713 -4.39 -19.66 -0.28
N SER A 714 -4.79 -20.14 -1.45
CA SER A 714 -5.75 -21.26 -1.62
C SER A 714 -5.17 -22.63 -1.25
N GLY A 715 -3.84 -22.77 -1.18
CA GLY A 715 -3.16 -24.04 -0.87
C GLY A 715 -1.66 -23.87 -0.70
N GLU A 716 -0.96 -24.95 -0.40
CA GLU A 716 0.49 -24.98 -0.26
C GLU A 716 1.16 -25.52 -1.53
N ILE A 717 2.42 -25.16 -1.75
CA ILE A 717 3.21 -25.69 -2.84
C ILE A 717 3.56 -27.16 -2.54
N ASP A 718 3.23 -28.07 -3.45
CA ASP A 718 3.59 -29.48 -3.34
C ASP A 718 5.12 -29.67 -3.60
N PRO A 719 5.91 -30.09 -2.58
CA PRO A 719 7.35 -30.33 -2.75
C PRO A 719 7.66 -31.46 -3.72
N ASN A 720 6.73 -32.41 -3.93
CA ASN A 720 6.93 -33.56 -4.81
C ASN A 720 7.08 -33.13 -6.28
N LYS A 721 6.54 -32.01 -6.66
CA LYS A 721 6.73 -31.43 -8.00
C LYS A 721 8.19 -31.10 -8.35
N LEU A 722 9.08 -30.97 -7.34
CA LEU A 722 10.52 -30.83 -7.61
C LEU A 722 11.10 -32.10 -8.25
N TYR A 723 10.62 -33.29 -7.87
CA TYR A 723 11.03 -34.54 -8.48
C TYR A 723 10.57 -34.62 -9.95
N ASP A 724 9.37 -34.15 -10.28
CA ASP A 724 8.87 -34.11 -11.65
C ASP A 724 9.77 -33.21 -12.54
N LEU A 725 10.15 -32.03 -12.03
CA LEU A 725 11.03 -31.10 -12.72
C LEU A 725 12.45 -31.67 -12.91
N ILE A 726 12.97 -32.42 -11.94
CA ILE A 726 14.27 -33.13 -12.05
C ILE A 726 14.15 -34.21 -13.11
N ALA A 727 13.13 -35.06 -13.05
CA ALA A 727 12.91 -36.13 -14.02
C ALA A 727 12.76 -35.58 -15.45
N ASP A 728 12.11 -34.44 -15.64
CA ASP A 728 12.01 -33.79 -16.95
C ASP A 728 13.36 -33.29 -17.45
N MET A 729 14.21 -32.73 -16.58
CA MET A 729 15.57 -32.32 -16.98
C MET A 729 16.46 -33.50 -17.33
N GLU A 730 16.42 -34.59 -16.55
CA GLU A 730 17.25 -35.80 -16.73
C GLU A 730 16.98 -36.52 -18.06
N LYS A 731 15.74 -36.46 -18.56
CA LYS A 731 15.37 -37.02 -19.90
C LYS A 731 16.22 -36.46 -21.05
N HIS A 732 16.74 -35.25 -20.86
CA HIS A 732 17.49 -34.54 -21.92
C HIS A 732 19.02 -34.72 -21.85
N GLU A 733 19.53 -35.40 -20.83
CA GLU A 733 20.94 -35.76 -20.65
C GLU A 733 21.96 -34.57 -20.82
N VAL A 734 21.50 -33.33 -20.51
CA VAL A 734 22.32 -32.11 -20.60
C VAL A 734 23.45 -32.12 -19.54
N TYR A 735 23.19 -32.75 -18.42
CA TYR A 735 24.15 -32.91 -17.32
C TYR A 735 24.05 -34.30 -16.70
N THR A 736 25.08 -34.67 -15.94
CA THR A 736 25.07 -35.87 -15.13
C THR A 736 25.34 -35.51 -13.68
N GLN A 737 25.03 -36.38 -12.74
CA GLN A 737 25.32 -36.14 -11.33
C GLN A 737 26.82 -35.85 -11.11
N HIS A 738 27.69 -36.48 -11.86
CA HIS A 738 29.12 -36.19 -11.81
C HIS A 738 29.48 -34.74 -12.20
N HIS A 739 28.78 -34.18 -13.18
CA HIS A 739 28.95 -32.76 -13.53
C HIS A 739 28.56 -31.86 -12.39
N VAL A 740 27.44 -32.16 -11.71
CA VAL A 740 26.91 -31.41 -10.56
C VAL A 740 27.90 -31.48 -9.40
N ASP A 741 28.33 -32.69 -9.00
CA ASP A 741 29.19 -32.91 -7.86
C ASP A 741 30.59 -32.28 -8.10
N SER A 742 31.20 -32.48 -9.25
CA SER A 742 32.52 -31.91 -9.59
C SER A 742 32.48 -30.38 -9.64
N PHE A 743 31.38 -29.83 -10.17
CA PHE A 743 31.21 -28.39 -10.22
C PHE A 743 31.03 -27.79 -8.81
N VAL A 744 30.19 -28.39 -7.97
CA VAL A 744 29.94 -27.93 -6.60
C VAL A 744 31.20 -28.05 -5.73
N GLU A 745 31.97 -29.13 -5.89
CA GLU A 745 33.26 -29.31 -5.22
C GLU A 745 34.22 -28.16 -5.52
N LEU A 746 34.42 -27.85 -6.79
CA LEU A 746 35.29 -26.74 -7.20
C LEU A 746 34.71 -25.38 -6.74
N TYR A 747 33.40 -25.21 -6.81
CA TYR A 747 32.73 -23.98 -6.42
C TYR A 747 32.87 -23.71 -4.92
N LEU A 748 32.63 -24.71 -4.07
CA LEU A 748 32.83 -24.62 -2.63
C LEU A 748 34.29 -24.56 -2.19
N GLY A 749 35.19 -25.05 -3.06
CA GLY A 749 36.63 -24.90 -2.91
C GLY A 749 37.17 -23.52 -3.34
N ASN A 750 36.30 -22.55 -3.65
CA ASN A 750 36.65 -21.21 -4.14
C ASN A 750 37.55 -21.24 -5.40
N ALA A 751 37.36 -22.23 -6.27
CA ALA A 751 38.05 -22.27 -7.55
C ALA A 751 37.72 -21.09 -8.45
N GLY A 752 38.68 -20.58 -9.19
CA GLY A 752 38.47 -19.50 -10.14
C GLY A 752 37.59 -19.92 -11.32
N ARG A 753 37.05 -18.93 -12.01
CA ARG A 753 36.18 -19.14 -13.19
C ARG A 753 36.81 -19.96 -14.30
N ASP A 754 38.14 -19.89 -14.44
CA ASP A 754 38.95 -20.68 -15.36
C ASP A 754 38.75 -22.19 -15.18
N LYS A 755 38.38 -22.65 -13.96
CA LYS A 755 38.12 -24.06 -13.65
C LYS A 755 36.63 -24.40 -13.67
N LEU A 756 35.75 -23.44 -13.31
CA LEU A 756 34.31 -23.63 -13.25
C LEU A 756 33.64 -23.54 -14.63
N ASP A 757 34.06 -22.57 -15.46
CA ASP A 757 33.43 -22.31 -16.75
C ASP A 757 33.53 -23.49 -17.73
N PRO A 758 34.64 -24.25 -17.82
CA PRO A 758 34.75 -25.41 -18.71
C PRO A 758 33.70 -26.51 -18.43
N LEU A 759 33.36 -26.75 -17.16
CA LEU A 759 32.32 -27.73 -16.79
C LEU A 759 30.91 -27.27 -17.24
N LEU A 760 30.61 -26.00 -17.05
CA LEU A 760 29.36 -25.43 -17.50
C LEU A 760 29.27 -25.36 -19.05
N ASP A 761 30.39 -25.12 -19.71
CA ASP A 761 30.47 -25.04 -21.18
C ASP A 761 30.24 -26.42 -21.84
N VAL A 762 30.69 -27.51 -21.20
CA VAL A 762 30.38 -28.89 -21.64
C VAL A 762 28.84 -29.08 -21.65
N CYS A 763 28.17 -28.75 -20.55
CA CYS A 763 26.72 -28.88 -20.42
C CYS A 763 25.98 -27.93 -21.37
N ALA A 764 26.47 -26.70 -21.53
CA ALA A 764 25.87 -25.74 -22.48
C ALA A 764 26.03 -26.21 -23.94
N ASN A 765 27.11 -26.91 -24.28
CA ASN A 765 27.29 -27.49 -25.60
C ASN A 765 26.35 -28.69 -25.82
N LEU A 766 26.17 -29.57 -24.83
CA LEU A 766 25.18 -30.64 -24.87
C LEU A 766 23.77 -30.08 -25.08
N TYR A 767 23.39 -29.03 -24.34
CA TYR A 767 22.13 -28.37 -24.52
C TYR A 767 21.90 -27.84 -25.97
N LYS A 768 22.94 -27.32 -26.62
CA LYS A 768 22.83 -26.81 -28.00
C LYS A 768 22.60 -27.94 -29.02
N THR A 769 22.93 -29.18 -28.70
CA THR A 769 22.69 -30.33 -29.60
C THR A 769 21.25 -30.85 -29.52
N LEU A 770 20.46 -30.41 -28.54
CA LEU A 770 19.07 -30.80 -28.42
C LEU A 770 18.21 -30.15 -29.51
N GLU A 771 17.15 -30.86 -29.90
CA GLU A 771 16.06 -30.27 -30.69
C GLU A 771 15.43 -29.07 -29.95
N GLU A 772 14.90 -28.11 -30.68
CA GLU A 772 14.39 -26.86 -30.15
C GLU A 772 13.36 -27.05 -29.04
N ASP A 773 12.42 -28.00 -29.23
CA ASP A 773 11.40 -28.28 -28.20
C ASP A 773 12.03 -28.84 -26.92
N ALA A 774 13.03 -29.71 -27.05
CA ALA A 774 13.78 -30.23 -25.90
C ALA A 774 14.57 -29.12 -25.16
N GLN A 775 15.15 -28.18 -25.91
CA GLN A 775 15.82 -27.01 -25.32
C GLN A 775 14.84 -26.16 -24.51
N ILE A 776 13.64 -25.91 -25.02
CA ILE A 776 12.60 -25.13 -24.35
C ILE A 776 12.15 -25.83 -23.07
N ILE A 777 11.85 -27.12 -23.14
CA ILE A 777 11.41 -27.92 -21.99
C ILE A 777 12.49 -27.97 -20.91
N PHE A 778 13.74 -28.34 -21.28
CA PHE A 778 14.84 -28.37 -20.32
C PHE A 778 15.04 -27.03 -19.60
N LYS A 779 15.12 -25.95 -20.38
CA LYS A 779 15.37 -24.60 -19.80
C LYS A 779 14.21 -24.13 -18.92
N ALA A 780 12.97 -24.50 -19.26
CA ALA A 780 11.79 -24.21 -18.47
C ALA A 780 11.78 -24.98 -17.15
N SER A 781 12.07 -26.30 -17.21
CA SER A 781 12.13 -27.16 -16.03
C SER A 781 13.27 -26.76 -15.10
N ALA A 782 14.46 -26.43 -15.64
CA ALA A 782 15.60 -25.94 -14.86
C ALA A 782 15.30 -24.60 -14.17
N LYS A 783 14.65 -23.65 -14.85
CA LYS A 783 14.20 -22.40 -14.24
C LYS A 783 13.10 -22.65 -13.19
N GLY A 784 12.17 -23.55 -13.48
CA GLY A 784 11.10 -23.99 -12.57
C GLY A 784 11.68 -24.54 -11.28
N PHE A 785 12.62 -25.51 -11.39
CA PHE A 785 13.31 -26.10 -10.25
C PHE A 785 14.06 -25.04 -9.43
N ALA A 786 14.92 -24.25 -10.08
CA ALA A 786 15.72 -23.24 -9.37
C ALA A 786 14.83 -22.23 -8.62
N ARG A 787 13.73 -21.78 -9.22
CA ARG A 787 12.78 -20.85 -8.59
C ARG A 787 12.03 -21.47 -7.42
N THR A 788 11.56 -22.71 -7.59
CA THR A 788 10.73 -23.39 -6.59
C THR A 788 11.57 -23.84 -5.42
N TYR A 789 12.75 -24.44 -5.66
CA TYR A 789 13.67 -24.83 -4.60
C TYR A 789 14.21 -23.65 -3.81
N ALA A 790 14.57 -22.53 -4.46
CA ALA A 790 15.00 -21.32 -3.77
C ALA A 790 13.98 -20.82 -2.74
N PHE A 791 12.69 -21.12 -2.94
CA PHE A 791 11.61 -20.77 -2.02
C PHE A 791 11.36 -21.89 -0.99
N LEU A 792 11.14 -23.12 -1.45
CA LEU A 792 10.85 -24.26 -0.57
C LEU A 792 11.99 -24.55 0.43
N GLY A 793 13.25 -24.35 0.04
CA GLY A 793 14.39 -24.50 0.94
C GLY A 793 14.34 -23.62 2.18
N ALA A 794 13.59 -22.52 2.14
CA ALA A 794 13.40 -21.63 3.29
C ALA A 794 12.29 -22.05 4.25
N ILE A 795 11.32 -22.84 3.79
CA ILE A 795 10.11 -23.17 4.55
C ILE A 795 9.96 -24.65 4.90
N LEU A 796 10.62 -25.55 4.14
CA LEU A 796 10.56 -26.98 4.42
C LEU A 796 11.21 -27.32 5.77
N PRO A 797 10.62 -28.22 6.56
CA PRO A 797 11.17 -28.64 7.86
C PRO A 797 12.44 -29.48 7.73
N TYR A 798 12.71 -29.99 6.53
CA TYR A 798 13.89 -30.83 6.22
C TYR A 798 14.72 -30.20 5.10
N GLY A 799 16.02 -30.52 5.05
CA GLY A 799 16.91 -30.15 3.97
C GLY A 799 17.17 -31.32 3.04
N ASN A 800 17.52 -31.02 1.78
CA ASN A 800 17.93 -32.04 0.79
C ASN A 800 19.25 -31.57 0.15
N PRO A 801 20.40 -32.20 0.51
CA PRO A 801 21.70 -31.83 -0.01
C PRO A 801 21.84 -31.95 -1.52
N GLU A 802 21.22 -32.96 -2.14
CA GLU A 802 21.26 -33.15 -3.58
C GLU A 802 20.48 -32.03 -4.34
N TRP A 803 19.36 -31.60 -3.81
CA TRP A 803 18.64 -30.45 -4.38
C TRP A 803 19.44 -29.17 -4.25
N GLU A 804 20.20 -28.99 -3.17
CA GLU A 804 21.05 -27.81 -2.98
C GLU A 804 22.20 -27.81 -4.00
N LYS A 805 22.88 -28.93 -4.19
CA LYS A 805 23.92 -29.08 -5.21
C LYS A 805 23.39 -28.75 -6.60
N LEU A 806 22.25 -29.35 -6.96
CA LEU A 806 21.61 -29.11 -8.26
C LEU A 806 21.19 -27.65 -8.43
N TYR A 807 20.68 -27.03 -7.38
CA TYR A 807 20.32 -25.61 -7.41
C TYR A 807 21.55 -24.71 -7.66
N ILE A 808 22.67 -24.95 -6.95
CA ILE A 808 23.91 -24.19 -7.13
C ILE A 808 24.40 -24.34 -8.59
N PHE A 809 24.42 -25.55 -9.09
CA PHE A 809 24.85 -25.85 -10.46
C PHE A 809 23.94 -25.17 -11.51
N LEU A 810 22.63 -25.37 -11.42
CA LEU A 810 21.67 -24.83 -12.40
C LEU A 810 21.64 -23.30 -12.40
N ARG A 811 21.80 -22.66 -11.25
CA ARG A 811 21.85 -21.20 -11.16
C ARG A 811 22.97 -20.59 -11.99
N LEU A 812 24.11 -21.28 -12.10
CA LEU A 812 25.27 -20.82 -12.85
C LEU A 812 25.29 -21.34 -14.30
N LEU A 813 24.60 -22.45 -14.58
CA LEU A 813 24.42 -22.98 -15.93
C LEU A 813 23.39 -22.19 -16.74
N LEU A 814 22.22 -21.86 -16.15
CA LEU A 814 21.11 -21.21 -16.85
C LEU A 814 21.49 -19.92 -17.61
N PRO A 815 22.34 -19.01 -17.09
CA PRO A 815 22.79 -17.84 -17.85
C PRO A 815 23.63 -18.16 -19.09
N LYS A 816 24.29 -19.34 -19.10
CA LYS A 816 25.11 -19.80 -20.23
C LYS A 816 24.31 -20.49 -21.34
N LEU A 817 23.06 -20.94 -21.04
CA LEU A 817 22.21 -21.58 -22.02
C LEU A 817 21.63 -20.55 -22.98
N PRO A 818 21.89 -20.62 -24.28
CA PRO A 818 21.27 -19.71 -25.26
C PRO A 818 19.75 -19.83 -25.23
N SER A 819 19.07 -18.76 -25.61
CA SER A 819 17.67 -18.91 -25.97
C SER A 819 17.58 -19.60 -27.32
N PRO A 820 16.60 -20.52 -27.54
CA PRO A 820 16.37 -21.08 -28.86
C PRO A 820 16.30 -19.97 -29.89
N ILE A 821 16.91 -20.16 -31.04
CA ILE A 821 16.83 -19.20 -32.16
C ILE A 821 15.45 -19.39 -32.75
N GLU A 822 14.47 -18.66 -32.25
CA GLU A 822 13.17 -18.56 -32.89
C GLU A 822 13.33 -17.75 -34.19
N GLU A 823 12.90 -18.28 -35.32
CA GLU A 823 12.77 -17.51 -36.56
C GLU A 823 11.91 -16.28 -36.26
N ASP A 824 12.42 -15.09 -36.58
CA ASP A 824 11.66 -13.84 -36.43
C ASP A 824 10.57 -13.74 -37.52
N LEU A 825 9.48 -14.48 -37.30
CA LEU A 825 8.30 -14.48 -38.20
C LEU A 825 7.57 -13.12 -38.21
N SER A 826 8.14 -12.09 -37.64
CA SER A 826 7.63 -10.71 -37.70
C SER A 826 8.58 -9.73 -38.42
N ALA A 827 9.63 -10.25 -39.09
CA ALA A 827 10.56 -9.41 -39.86
C ALA A 827 9.83 -8.72 -41.02
N GLY A 828 10.15 -7.44 -41.31
CA GLY A 828 9.55 -6.67 -42.40
C GLY A 828 8.18 -6.04 -42.12
N ILE A 829 7.51 -6.41 -41.02
CA ILE A 829 6.16 -5.91 -40.72
C ILE A 829 6.13 -4.41 -40.38
N LEU A 830 7.25 -3.83 -39.93
CA LEU A 830 7.33 -2.42 -39.52
C LEU A 830 7.24 -1.45 -40.70
N GLU A 831 7.55 -1.88 -41.91
CA GLU A 831 7.49 -1.05 -43.11
C GLU A 831 6.04 -0.78 -43.60
N ALA A 832 5.06 -1.44 -42.98
CA ALA A 832 3.65 -1.32 -43.31
C ALA A 832 2.88 -0.29 -42.48
N ILE A 833 3.55 0.48 -41.63
CA ILE A 833 2.90 1.40 -40.68
C ILE A 833 2.82 2.82 -41.26
N ASP A 834 1.61 3.43 -41.20
CA ASP A 834 1.37 4.84 -41.48
C ASP A 834 1.22 5.62 -40.14
N LEU A 835 2.31 6.22 -39.72
CA LEU A 835 2.33 7.00 -38.45
C LEU A 835 1.55 8.32 -38.55
N ASP A 836 1.38 8.90 -39.75
CA ASP A 836 0.64 10.15 -39.93
C ASP A 836 -0.87 9.98 -39.67
N SER A 837 -1.36 8.74 -39.72
CA SER A 837 -2.75 8.42 -39.40
C SER A 837 -3.03 8.28 -37.89
N TYR A 838 -2.02 8.41 -37.00
CA TYR A 838 -2.18 8.23 -35.55
C TYR A 838 -3.17 9.23 -34.96
N ARG A 839 -4.12 8.72 -34.21
CA ARG A 839 -5.13 9.50 -33.48
C ARG A 839 -5.38 8.87 -32.10
N THR A 840 -5.87 9.69 -31.19
CA THR A 840 -6.27 9.25 -29.85
C THR A 840 -7.71 9.66 -29.59
N GLU A 841 -8.44 8.80 -28.89
CA GLU A 841 -9.80 9.06 -28.45
C GLU A 841 -9.92 8.77 -26.94
N ALA A 842 -10.34 9.76 -26.18
CA ALA A 842 -10.69 9.55 -24.78
C ALA A 842 -12.06 8.88 -24.72
N LYS A 843 -12.15 7.71 -24.10
CA LYS A 843 -13.44 7.12 -23.75
C LYS A 843 -14.07 7.89 -22.58
N ALA A 844 -15.36 7.66 -22.35
CA ALA A 844 -16.04 8.25 -21.22
C ALA A 844 -15.30 7.91 -19.92
N GLN A 845 -15.20 8.90 -19.05
CA GLN A 845 -14.70 8.69 -17.70
C GLN A 845 -15.59 7.67 -16.98
N MET A 846 -14.99 6.67 -16.35
CA MET A 846 -15.68 5.59 -15.68
C MET A 846 -15.22 5.46 -14.24
N SER A 847 -16.07 4.87 -13.39
CA SER A 847 -15.70 4.36 -12.09
C SER A 847 -15.54 2.84 -12.21
N ILE A 848 -14.35 2.33 -11.92
CA ILE A 848 -14.10 0.89 -11.87
C ILE A 848 -14.57 0.40 -10.49
N VAL A 849 -15.63 -0.40 -10.48
CA VAL A 849 -16.18 -0.99 -9.25
C VAL A 849 -15.43 -2.29 -8.94
N LEU A 850 -14.89 -2.39 -7.73
CA LEU A 850 -14.17 -3.58 -7.28
C LEU A 850 -15.13 -4.60 -6.65
N GLU A 851 -14.84 -5.88 -6.84
CA GLU A 851 -15.63 -6.95 -6.24
C GLU A 851 -15.47 -6.97 -4.72
N ASP A 852 -16.59 -7.05 -4.00
CA ASP A 852 -16.62 -7.09 -2.53
C ASP A 852 -16.50 -8.55 -2.04
N ALA A 853 -15.39 -9.20 -2.40
CA ALA A 853 -15.08 -10.58 -2.02
C ALA A 853 -13.62 -10.69 -1.58
N ASP A 854 -13.32 -11.70 -0.76
CA ASP A 854 -11.94 -12.06 -0.47
C ASP A 854 -11.32 -12.71 -1.71
N ALA A 855 -10.06 -12.36 -1.98
CA ALA A 855 -9.37 -12.88 -3.14
C ALA A 855 -8.52 -14.11 -2.75
N GLU A 856 -8.76 -15.23 -3.42
CA GLU A 856 -7.91 -16.40 -3.32
C GLU A 856 -6.83 -16.34 -4.40
N VAL A 857 -5.58 -16.56 -4.01
CA VAL A 857 -4.43 -16.66 -4.92
C VAL A 857 -3.88 -18.06 -4.88
N ASP A 858 -3.58 -18.60 -6.05
CA ASP A 858 -3.03 -19.95 -6.15
C ASP A 858 -1.58 -20.01 -5.64
N PRO A 859 -1.12 -21.18 -5.18
CA PRO A 859 0.29 -21.42 -4.87
C PRO A 859 1.19 -21.10 -6.07
N VAL A 860 2.47 -20.85 -5.81
CA VAL A 860 3.44 -20.57 -6.90
C VAL A 860 3.41 -21.72 -7.92
N PRO A 861 3.17 -21.43 -9.22
CA PRO A 861 3.16 -22.47 -10.25
C PRO A 861 4.51 -23.19 -10.27
N THR A 862 4.50 -24.50 -10.05
CA THR A 862 5.69 -25.38 -10.05
C THR A 862 5.90 -26.04 -11.40
N GLY A 863 4.90 -26.01 -12.30
CA GLY A 863 5.00 -26.56 -13.63
C GLY A 863 5.98 -25.78 -14.52
N GLY A 864 6.76 -26.48 -15.33
CA GLY A 864 7.48 -25.91 -16.45
C GLY A 864 6.45 -25.29 -17.42
N ILE A 865 6.34 -23.95 -17.41
CA ILE A 865 5.64 -23.23 -18.48
C ILE A 865 6.57 -23.26 -19.70
N GLY A 866 6.48 -24.32 -20.49
CA GLY A 866 7.36 -24.57 -21.61
C GLY A 866 6.74 -25.53 -22.63
N GLY A 867 5.46 -25.30 -22.93
CA GLY A 867 5.00 -25.71 -24.25
C GLY A 867 5.43 -24.62 -25.22
N LYS A 868 5.99 -24.97 -26.38
CA LYS A 868 6.05 -24.06 -27.51
C LYS A 868 4.62 -23.58 -27.73
N SER A 869 4.38 -22.29 -27.57
CA SER A 869 3.15 -21.70 -28.10
C SER A 869 3.23 -21.98 -29.58
N GLU A 870 2.39 -22.88 -30.09
CA GLU A 870 2.26 -23.07 -31.54
C GLU A 870 2.10 -21.67 -32.11
N ALA A 871 2.99 -21.32 -33.06
CA ALA A 871 2.91 -20.04 -33.73
C ALA A 871 1.57 -20.03 -34.48
N GLU A 872 0.65 -19.19 -34.06
CA GLU A 872 -0.58 -18.92 -34.81
C GLU A 872 -0.16 -18.11 -36.06
N LEU A 873 0.25 -18.82 -37.11
CA LEU A 873 0.58 -18.22 -38.39
C LEU A 873 -0.70 -17.70 -39.03
N ASP A 874 -0.71 -16.44 -39.37
CA ASP A 874 -1.82 -15.79 -40.08
C ASP A 874 -1.31 -14.90 -41.19
N LEU A 875 -2.13 -14.72 -42.23
CA LEU A 875 -1.81 -13.84 -43.33
C LEU A 875 -1.67 -12.39 -42.81
N PHE A 876 -0.74 -11.66 -43.43
CA PHE A 876 -0.51 -10.26 -43.01
C PHE A 876 -1.77 -9.40 -43.12
N SER A 877 -2.58 -9.61 -44.12
CA SER A 877 -3.89 -8.96 -44.28
C SER A 877 -4.85 -9.25 -43.13
N SER A 878 -4.85 -10.50 -42.60
CA SER A 878 -5.67 -10.90 -41.48
C SER A 878 -5.16 -10.28 -40.19
N ILE A 879 -3.83 -10.28 -39.95
CA ILE A 879 -3.19 -9.62 -38.83
C ILE A 879 -3.47 -8.11 -38.86
N LEU A 880 -3.39 -7.48 -40.03
CA LEU A 880 -3.74 -6.08 -40.20
C LEU A 880 -5.19 -5.77 -39.86
N ASN A 881 -6.14 -6.62 -40.29
CA ASN A 881 -7.56 -6.42 -40.00
C ASN A 881 -7.81 -6.52 -38.52
N VAL A 882 -7.33 -7.56 -37.84
CA VAL A 882 -7.46 -7.73 -36.38
C VAL A 882 -6.75 -6.61 -35.64
N PHE A 883 -5.60 -6.16 -36.09
CA PHE A 883 -4.88 -5.06 -35.46
C PHE A 883 -5.63 -3.74 -35.65
N ASN A 884 -6.19 -3.47 -36.85
CA ASN A 884 -7.00 -2.31 -37.14
C ASN A 884 -8.31 -2.32 -36.34
N GLU A 885 -8.99 -3.46 -36.18
CA GLU A 885 -10.16 -3.60 -35.29
C GLU A 885 -9.84 -3.25 -33.85
N LYS A 886 -8.67 -3.62 -33.37
CA LYS A 886 -8.24 -3.39 -31.99
C LYS A 886 -7.61 -2.02 -31.74
N TYR A 887 -6.85 -1.48 -32.70
CA TYR A 887 -5.97 -0.32 -32.50
C TYR A 887 -6.12 0.81 -33.54
N ALA A 888 -6.90 0.63 -34.63
CA ALA A 888 -7.14 1.64 -35.64
C ALA A 888 -8.63 1.83 -35.91
N LYS A 889 -9.08 3.07 -36.04
CA LYS A 889 -10.46 3.44 -36.39
C LYS A 889 -10.47 4.21 -37.68
N PHE A 890 -11.32 3.79 -38.61
CA PHE A 890 -11.64 4.54 -39.80
C PHE A 890 -12.96 5.28 -39.58
N PHE A 891 -12.97 6.60 -39.76
CA PHE A 891 -14.17 7.42 -39.55
C PHE A 891 -15.29 7.21 -40.58
N THR A 892 -15.05 6.46 -41.66
CA THR A 892 -16.00 6.13 -42.71
C THR A 892 -15.99 4.62 -42.98
N ASP A 893 -16.05 3.81 -41.93
CA ASP A 893 -15.84 2.37 -42.08
C ASP A 893 -17.17 1.62 -42.04
N PRO A 894 -17.48 0.82 -43.08
CA PRO A 894 -18.63 -0.11 -43.06
C PRO A 894 -18.63 -1.06 -41.88
N ASP A 895 -17.46 -1.49 -41.40
CA ASP A 895 -17.30 -2.48 -40.33
C ASP A 895 -17.63 -1.90 -38.97
N LYS A 896 -17.27 -0.64 -38.67
CA LYS A 896 -17.71 0.02 -37.43
C LYS A 896 -19.22 0.22 -37.43
N THR A 897 -19.78 0.69 -38.51
CA THR A 897 -21.22 0.86 -38.62
C THR A 897 -21.93 -0.48 -38.41
N GLN A 898 -21.36 -1.58 -38.89
CA GLN A 898 -21.88 -2.92 -38.66
C GLN A 898 -21.77 -3.38 -37.22
N GLN A 899 -20.66 -3.09 -36.52
CA GLN A 899 -20.52 -3.38 -35.05
C GLN A 899 -21.49 -2.57 -34.23
N ASP A 900 -21.67 -1.28 -34.52
CA ASP A 900 -22.60 -0.41 -33.81
C ASP A 900 -24.06 -0.81 -34.06
N ILE A 901 -24.37 -1.28 -35.27
CA ILE A 901 -25.68 -1.87 -35.61
C ILE A 901 -25.88 -3.18 -34.83
N ARG A 902 -24.89 -4.06 -34.75
CA ARG A 902 -24.95 -5.29 -33.94
C ARG A 902 -25.14 -4.97 -32.47
N TYR A 903 -24.42 -4.00 -31.92
CA TYR A 903 -24.58 -3.55 -30.55
C TYR A 903 -26.01 -3.01 -30.32
N ALA A 904 -26.51 -2.17 -31.22
CA ALA A 904 -27.86 -1.65 -31.12
C ALA A 904 -28.92 -2.77 -31.19
N ALA A 905 -28.76 -3.77 -32.09
CA ALA A 905 -29.64 -4.91 -32.17
C ALA A 905 -29.62 -5.78 -30.90
N LYS A 906 -28.42 -6.06 -30.37
CA LYS A 906 -28.23 -6.81 -29.11
C LYS A 906 -28.90 -6.10 -27.93
N LYS A 907 -28.69 -4.80 -27.81
CA LYS A 907 -29.30 -3.99 -26.75
C LYS A 907 -30.84 -3.90 -26.92
N THR A 908 -31.32 -3.78 -28.14
CA THR A 908 -32.77 -3.82 -28.42
C THR A 908 -33.36 -5.17 -27.99
N SER A 909 -32.69 -6.30 -28.28
CA SER A 909 -33.15 -7.62 -27.85
C SER A 909 -33.17 -7.82 -26.32
N GLN A 910 -32.39 -7.04 -25.58
CA GLN A 910 -32.29 -7.07 -24.11
C GLN A 910 -33.33 -6.15 -23.42
N ASP A 911 -34.06 -5.32 -24.18
CA ASP A 911 -35.07 -4.43 -23.61
C ASP A 911 -36.26 -5.22 -23.04
N GLU A 912 -36.59 -5.00 -21.77
CA GLU A 912 -37.62 -5.76 -21.03
C GLU A 912 -39.00 -5.58 -21.65
N LYS A 913 -39.33 -4.40 -22.16
CA LYS A 913 -40.64 -4.14 -22.76
C LYS A 913 -40.76 -4.84 -24.10
N TYR A 914 -39.72 -4.82 -24.90
CA TYR A 914 -39.65 -5.56 -26.14
C TYR A 914 -39.72 -7.07 -25.94
N GLN A 915 -38.99 -7.61 -24.94
CA GLN A 915 -39.06 -9.04 -24.57
C GLN A 915 -40.47 -9.43 -24.10
N ASN A 916 -41.11 -8.59 -23.30
CA ASN A 916 -42.49 -8.81 -22.84
C ASN A 916 -43.48 -8.75 -24.00
N ALA A 917 -43.32 -7.82 -24.93
CA ALA A 917 -44.16 -7.73 -26.13
C ALA A 917 -43.98 -8.96 -27.05
N MET A 918 -42.75 -9.45 -27.21
CA MET A 918 -42.51 -10.69 -27.99
C MET A 918 -43.20 -11.92 -27.39
N ARG A 919 -43.24 -12.02 -26.03
CA ARG A 919 -43.87 -13.17 -25.34
C ARG A 919 -45.37 -13.11 -25.24
N ASN A 920 -45.93 -11.91 -25.08
CA ASN A 920 -47.31 -11.75 -24.59
C ASN A 920 -48.20 -10.92 -25.53
N SER A 921 -47.64 -10.37 -26.63
CA SER A 921 -48.38 -9.51 -27.58
C SER A 921 -48.23 -10.00 -29.02
N ASP A 922 -48.93 -9.35 -29.94
CA ASP A 922 -48.80 -9.66 -31.35
C ASP A 922 -47.52 -9.08 -31.97
N LYS A 923 -47.20 -9.55 -33.19
CA LYS A 923 -46.01 -9.12 -33.91
C LYS A 923 -45.97 -7.61 -34.20
N GLN A 924 -47.11 -6.94 -34.26
CA GLN A 924 -47.21 -5.51 -34.54
C GLN A 924 -46.86 -4.70 -33.29
N GLU A 925 -47.32 -5.14 -32.12
CA GLU A 925 -46.97 -4.53 -30.83
C GLU A 925 -45.49 -4.75 -30.50
N ALA A 926 -45.00 -5.98 -30.72
CA ALA A 926 -43.56 -6.26 -30.58
C ALA A 926 -42.68 -5.42 -31.50
N ARG A 927 -43.17 -5.11 -32.72
CA ARG A 927 -42.46 -4.18 -33.62
C ARG A 927 -42.41 -2.76 -33.07
N THR A 928 -43.53 -2.29 -32.52
CA THR A 928 -43.61 -0.93 -31.96
C THR A 928 -42.65 -0.77 -30.76
N GLU A 929 -42.58 -1.78 -29.89
CA GLU A 929 -41.65 -1.75 -28.77
C GLU A 929 -40.17 -1.91 -29.20
N SER A 930 -39.90 -2.72 -30.25
CA SER A 930 -38.56 -2.77 -30.86
C SER A 930 -38.11 -1.42 -31.40
N ASP A 931 -38.99 -0.71 -32.13
CA ASP A 931 -38.66 0.59 -32.68
C ASP A 931 -38.41 1.66 -31.61
N ARG A 932 -39.17 1.60 -30.49
CA ARG A 932 -38.91 2.45 -29.33
C ARG A 932 -37.59 2.15 -28.63
N ALA A 933 -37.32 0.89 -28.39
CA ALA A 933 -36.07 0.45 -27.76
C ALA A 933 -34.87 0.86 -28.63
N LEU A 934 -34.91 0.59 -29.93
CA LEU A 934 -33.88 0.99 -30.88
C LEU A 934 -33.68 2.52 -30.88
N GLN A 935 -34.73 3.31 -30.90
CA GLN A 935 -34.64 4.76 -30.87
C GLN A 935 -33.98 5.29 -29.57
N ALA A 936 -34.29 4.69 -28.41
CA ALA A 936 -33.68 5.04 -27.14
C ALA A 936 -32.18 4.65 -27.08
N ILE A 937 -31.84 3.51 -27.64
CA ILE A 937 -30.46 3.04 -27.73
C ILE A 937 -29.65 3.92 -28.67
N MET A 938 -30.16 4.26 -29.83
CA MET A 938 -29.53 5.16 -30.79
C MET A 938 -29.31 6.56 -30.19
N PHE A 939 -30.24 7.04 -29.35
CA PHE A 939 -30.06 8.30 -28.63
C PHE A 939 -28.96 8.24 -27.60
N ASN A 940 -28.82 7.10 -26.89
CA ASN A 940 -27.72 6.88 -25.94
C ASN A 940 -26.37 6.71 -26.64
N MET A 941 -26.35 6.30 -27.91
CA MET A 941 -25.15 6.18 -28.74
C MET A 941 -24.71 7.50 -29.38
N LEU A 942 -25.41 8.60 -29.12
CA LEU A 942 -25.08 9.96 -29.63
C LEU A 942 -23.63 10.35 -29.35
N SER A 943 -23.13 10.00 -28.14
CA SER A 943 -21.77 10.28 -27.72
C SER A 943 -20.73 9.34 -28.34
N ASP A 944 -21.14 8.13 -28.75
CA ASP A 944 -20.23 7.07 -29.16
C ASP A 944 -20.09 6.99 -30.70
N ASN A 945 -21.15 7.31 -31.43
CA ASN A 945 -21.15 7.39 -32.87
C ASN A 945 -22.10 8.45 -33.40
N MET A 946 -21.62 9.69 -33.48
CA MET A 946 -22.40 10.83 -33.93
C MET A 946 -22.80 10.69 -35.43
N GLU A 947 -22.00 10.03 -36.29
CA GLU A 947 -22.30 9.83 -37.68
C GLU A 947 -23.46 8.84 -37.86
N LEU A 948 -23.43 7.71 -37.21
CA LEU A 948 -24.51 6.73 -37.22
C LEU A 948 -25.82 7.34 -36.65
N PHE A 949 -25.73 8.11 -35.58
CA PHE A 949 -26.87 8.80 -34.97
C PHE A 949 -27.46 9.85 -35.94
N LYS A 950 -26.63 10.68 -36.59
CA LYS A 950 -27.08 11.65 -37.59
C LYS A 950 -27.75 10.95 -38.74
N LEU A 951 -27.14 9.89 -39.28
CA LEU A 951 -27.71 9.14 -40.39
C LEU A 951 -29.07 8.53 -40.00
N PHE A 952 -29.18 7.97 -38.79
CA PHE A 952 -30.43 7.44 -38.25
C PHE A 952 -31.49 8.52 -38.04
N ASN A 953 -31.11 9.72 -37.60
CA ASN A 953 -32.03 10.80 -37.31
C ASN A 953 -32.48 11.59 -38.55
N ASP A 954 -31.54 11.86 -39.48
CA ASP A 954 -31.72 12.75 -40.59
C ASP A 954 -32.15 12.03 -41.88
N ASN A 955 -31.99 10.68 -41.94
CA ASN A 955 -32.39 9.89 -43.11
C ASN A 955 -33.54 8.89 -42.76
N PRO A 956 -34.78 9.21 -43.13
CA PRO A 956 -35.94 8.34 -42.83
C PRO A 956 -35.88 6.95 -43.47
N GLU A 957 -35.22 6.80 -44.65
CA GLU A 957 -35.09 5.51 -45.31
C GLU A 957 -34.10 4.64 -44.56
N PHE A 958 -32.96 5.17 -44.17
CA PHE A 958 -31.97 4.47 -43.38
C PHE A 958 -32.53 4.04 -42.01
N ARG A 959 -33.28 4.93 -41.36
CA ARG A 959 -33.96 4.60 -40.08
C ARG A 959 -34.89 3.41 -40.23
N LYS A 960 -35.68 3.40 -41.31
CA LYS A 960 -36.65 2.33 -41.57
C LYS A 960 -35.93 1.02 -41.87
N GLU A 961 -34.89 1.03 -42.75
CA GLU A 961 -34.11 -0.16 -43.10
C GLU A 961 -33.41 -0.74 -41.85
N LEU A 962 -32.79 0.11 -41.00
CA LEU A 962 -32.15 -0.30 -39.78
C LEU A 962 -33.16 -0.92 -38.79
N ALA A 963 -34.32 -0.29 -38.62
CA ALA A 963 -35.39 -0.79 -37.75
C ALA A 963 -35.95 -2.13 -38.28
N ASP A 964 -36.12 -2.28 -39.60
CA ASP A 964 -36.53 -3.53 -40.21
C ASP A 964 -35.51 -4.63 -40.01
N MET A 965 -34.23 -4.33 -40.17
CA MET A 965 -33.13 -5.27 -39.98
C MET A 965 -33.01 -5.71 -38.50
N VAL A 966 -33.01 -4.76 -37.54
CA VAL A 966 -32.94 -5.06 -36.11
C VAL A 966 -34.14 -5.91 -35.68
N PHE A 967 -35.36 -5.54 -36.11
CA PHE A 967 -36.55 -6.32 -35.75
C PHE A 967 -36.53 -7.74 -36.36
N SER A 968 -36.18 -7.87 -37.63
CA SER A 968 -36.13 -9.20 -38.27
C SER A 968 -35.09 -10.13 -37.61
N THR A 969 -34.01 -9.59 -37.10
CA THR A 969 -32.91 -10.34 -36.50
C THR A 969 -33.21 -10.66 -35.04
N THR A 970 -33.91 -9.78 -34.31
CA THR A 970 -34.11 -9.92 -32.87
C THR A 970 -35.45 -10.54 -32.47
N TYR A 971 -36.45 -10.54 -33.37
CA TYR A 971 -37.79 -11.03 -33.08
C TYR A 971 -37.83 -12.56 -32.97
N ASN A 972 -38.19 -13.06 -31.79
CA ASN A 972 -38.49 -14.45 -31.54
C ASN A 972 -39.68 -14.59 -30.59
N VAL A 973 -40.48 -15.63 -30.80
CA VAL A 973 -41.70 -15.87 -30.03
C VAL A 973 -41.45 -16.18 -28.53
N ASP A 974 -40.25 -16.67 -28.21
CA ASP A 974 -39.86 -16.99 -26.85
C ASP A 974 -39.38 -15.78 -26.05
N GLY A 975 -39.20 -14.63 -26.69
CA GLY A 975 -38.73 -13.36 -26.08
C GLY A 975 -37.37 -13.51 -25.39
N LYS A 976 -36.48 -14.32 -25.96
CA LYS A 976 -35.11 -14.49 -25.44
C LYS A 976 -34.19 -13.46 -26.08
N PRO A 977 -33.27 -12.84 -25.32
CA PRO A 977 -32.27 -11.95 -25.89
C PRO A 977 -31.29 -12.73 -26.79
N LEU A 978 -30.64 -12.04 -27.73
CA LEU A 978 -29.57 -12.61 -28.53
C LEU A 978 -28.39 -13.00 -27.65
N GLU A 979 -27.98 -14.27 -27.65
CA GLU A 979 -26.88 -14.82 -26.84
C GLU A 979 -25.52 -14.72 -27.53
N ASN A 980 -25.47 -14.70 -28.89
CA ASN A 980 -24.20 -14.71 -29.65
C ASN A 980 -24.10 -13.59 -30.69
N ASP A 981 -22.93 -12.99 -30.80
CA ASP A 981 -22.62 -11.92 -31.77
C ASP A 981 -22.51 -12.43 -33.23
N ALA A 982 -22.70 -13.73 -33.48
CA ALA A 982 -22.45 -14.38 -34.77
C ALA A 982 -23.64 -14.38 -35.77
N VAL A 983 -24.79 -13.86 -35.41
CA VAL A 983 -26.03 -14.04 -36.21
C VAL A 983 -26.46 -12.78 -36.97
N ILE A 984 -25.72 -11.67 -36.84
CA ILE A 984 -26.08 -10.42 -37.53
C ILE A 984 -25.04 -10.07 -38.61
#